data_58bd8405d165d734459ceb59e89c1393
#
_entry.id   58bd8405d165d734459ceb59e89c1393
#
_cell.length_a   1.000
_cell.length_b   1.000
_cell.length_c   1.000
_cell.angle_alpha   90.00
_cell.angle_beta   90.00
_cell.angle_gamma   90.00
#
_symmetry.space_group_name_H-M   'P 1'
#
loop_
_entity.id
_entity.type
_entity.pdbx_description
1 polymer ?
#
loop_
_entity_poly.entity_id
_entity_poly.type
_entity_poly.pdbx_seq_one_letter_code
_entity_poly.pdbx_strand_id
1 'polypeptide(L)'
;MKHNPYYKRMQKNASRTVAIALLILLFSPTAWSQSEKSVGNTGDAYIERTQEKKTPLILPGAGKVNIEKLKGKIDTQMDISKLNLVELRAIRNAFAARQGYPFKDATLRALYNTTTWYNDALWDVSEKEETTGKKFSPRYTKEQLAFTERIRTREAELRKLNFKPANSKDVVNMKNLINPFQLKEFDPKLYSMLGQNGFAIVPAEHNQLFHVYEKNDYADFPSFVTTDLYLQLFHLYFDCVLRDVEEKHLDSLMIVFSSEMGAEMKTLTSSQNAEIKAAAEYGQAWFAVASWLFSHDKAPKSIATLNAPEAYKKMVMEEITKSFEAENGYSEMLEYDSQTGMFAYSLFRPRGHYTRSKVCSRYFRGMMWLQTAHFGTDKPAKMKQIALIANIFNQQPKLKTIYDKVSEPITYLMGTPDNVTLIQVAELVKKMNLPIEKLLSSNKDMGKLTANIEAIAKKQTRIELKKTHGTKYVVDIMPQRYQPDAEALIATTDQDSPISLRPCPKGLDWMAVMGLPGAERILMDELKEAQKWKDFPKALTTARKKVANTPWEACVANQWMYTLQSLGDTAQSLPYFMQTPQWQKKNLNTALASWAELKHDAILYAKQPMVAECGSGGPEPPVVKGYVEPNVKFWEKAIALVTRMDKVLTTYNLQTEKAKAVYERIKEMA
;
A
#
# COMPACT_ATOMS: atom_id res chain seq x y z
N MET A 1 -6.02 11.27 -44.58
CA MET A 1 -5.66 10.50 -43.37
C MET A 1 -6.28 11.02 -42.07
N LYS A 2 -6.90 12.22 -42.01
CA LYS A 2 -7.47 12.80 -40.75
C LYS A 2 -8.88 12.32 -40.36
N HIS A 3 -9.50 11.37 -41.06
CA HIS A 3 -10.90 10.96 -40.84
C HIS A 3 -11.10 9.45 -40.62
N ASN A 4 -10.05 8.70 -40.27
CA ASN A 4 -10.19 7.29 -39.97
C ASN A 4 -10.79 7.11 -38.54
N PRO A 5 -11.93 6.43 -38.37
CA PRO A 5 -12.53 6.18 -37.06
C PRO A 5 -11.63 5.37 -36.11
N TYR A 6 -10.68 4.62 -36.65
CA TYR A 6 -9.60 3.97 -35.90
C TYR A 6 -8.67 5.00 -35.26
N TYR A 7 -8.38 6.10 -35.94
CA TYR A 7 -7.53 7.16 -35.41
C TYR A 7 -8.18 7.93 -34.25
N LYS A 8 -9.49 8.16 -34.30
CA LYS A 8 -10.25 8.75 -33.16
C LYS A 8 -10.37 7.80 -31.98
N ARG A 9 -10.44 6.49 -32.24
CA ARG A 9 -10.45 5.47 -31.16
C ARG A 9 -9.06 5.32 -30.55
N MET A 10 -8.00 5.38 -31.34
CA MET A 10 -6.62 5.45 -30.84
C MET A 10 -6.39 6.70 -30.00
N GLN A 11 -6.86 7.89 -30.40
CA GLN A 11 -6.78 9.09 -29.59
C GLN A 11 -7.59 9.01 -28.29
N LYS A 12 -8.75 8.38 -28.31
CA LYS A 12 -9.58 8.21 -27.10
C LYS A 12 -9.03 7.14 -26.15
N ASN A 13 -8.40 6.11 -26.68
CA ASN A 13 -7.73 5.08 -25.88
C ASN A 13 -6.32 5.56 -25.47
N ALA A 14 -5.58 6.25 -26.35
CA ALA A 14 -4.31 6.89 -26.03
C ALA A 14 -4.48 7.93 -24.90
N SER A 15 -5.58 8.67 -24.86
CA SER A 15 -5.86 9.61 -23.74
C SER A 15 -6.10 8.89 -22.40
N ARG A 16 -6.62 7.66 -22.41
CA ARG A 16 -6.78 6.83 -21.20
C ARG A 16 -5.47 6.18 -20.77
N THR A 17 -4.70 5.65 -21.69
CA THR A 17 -3.37 5.06 -21.44
C THR A 17 -2.35 6.12 -21.05
N VAL A 18 -2.37 7.30 -21.68
CA VAL A 18 -1.56 8.47 -21.30
C VAL A 18 -1.92 8.99 -19.91
N ALA A 19 -3.17 8.87 -19.47
CA ALA A 19 -3.56 9.27 -18.11
C ALA A 19 -2.96 8.34 -17.03
N ILE A 20 -2.86 7.04 -17.29
CA ILE A 20 -2.19 6.08 -16.39
C ILE A 20 -0.65 6.29 -16.45
N ALA A 21 -0.09 6.51 -17.63
CA ALA A 21 1.34 6.83 -17.80
C ALA A 21 1.71 8.17 -17.14
N LEU A 22 0.85 9.19 -17.22
CA LEU A 22 1.01 10.46 -16.52
C LEU A 22 0.95 10.32 -14.99
N LEU A 23 0.16 9.38 -14.47
CA LEU A 23 0.15 9.06 -13.05
C LEU A 23 1.54 8.57 -12.57
N ILE A 24 2.19 7.72 -13.34
CA ILE A 24 3.50 7.14 -13.02
C ILE A 24 4.64 8.14 -13.26
N LEU A 25 4.58 8.95 -14.31
CA LEU A 25 5.53 10.02 -14.58
C LEU A 25 5.50 11.15 -13.53
N LEU A 26 4.37 11.36 -12.87
CA LEU A 26 4.24 12.31 -11.78
C LEU A 26 4.98 11.89 -10.50
N PHE A 27 5.35 10.60 -10.37
CA PHE A 27 6.02 10.03 -9.19
C PHE A 27 7.54 9.81 -9.33
N SER A 28 8.15 10.12 -10.48
CA SER A 28 9.60 9.95 -10.69
C SER A 28 10.28 11.21 -11.24
N PRO A 29 10.57 12.23 -10.40
CA PRO A 29 11.24 13.45 -10.88
C PRO A 29 12.74 13.32 -11.18
N THR A 30 13.39 12.22 -10.78
CA THR A 30 14.87 12.12 -10.78
C THR A 30 15.48 11.18 -11.81
N ALA A 31 14.68 10.44 -12.58
CA ALA A 31 15.21 9.52 -13.58
C ALA A 31 15.51 10.15 -14.96
N TRP A 32 15.28 11.45 -15.12
CA TRP A 32 15.36 12.12 -16.44
C TRP A 32 16.64 12.93 -16.69
N SER A 33 17.63 12.91 -15.82
CA SER A 33 18.82 13.77 -16.03
C SER A 33 20.07 13.07 -16.58
N GLN A 34 20.04 11.78 -16.96
CA GLN A 34 21.24 11.09 -17.44
C GLN A 34 21.10 10.24 -18.71
N SER A 35 20.15 10.49 -19.60
CA SER A 35 20.16 9.80 -20.91
C SER A 35 19.78 10.65 -22.12
N GLU A 36 20.23 11.91 -22.14
CA GLU A 36 20.27 12.64 -23.40
C GLU A 36 21.62 12.38 -24.12
N LYS A 37 21.79 11.20 -24.68
CA LYS A 37 22.68 11.00 -25.85
C LYS A 37 22.16 9.86 -26.69
N SER A 38 21.85 10.22 -27.95
CA SER A 38 21.61 9.35 -29.11
C SER A 38 20.31 8.51 -29.13
N VAL A 39 19.20 9.14 -29.50
CA VAL A 39 18.23 8.43 -30.35
C VAL A 39 18.24 9.13 -31.70
N GLY A 40 18.92 8.53 -32.66
CA GLY A 40 18.87 8.89 -34.07
C GLY A 40 17.44 8.71 -34.57
N ASN A 41 17.08 9.63 -35.44
CA ASN A 41 15.87 9.67 -36.23
C ASN A 41 15.70 8.33 -36.98
N THR A 42 14.89 7.41 -36.45
CA THR A 42 14.40 6.25 -37.20
C THR A 42 12.97 6.56 -37.61
N GLY A 43 12.87 6.96 -38.87
CA GLY A 43 11.62 7.13 -39.56
C GLY A 43 10.72 5.89 -39.47
N ASP A 44 9.45 6.12 -39.71
CA ASP A 44 8.37 5.15 -39.75
C ASP A 44 8.78 3.80 -40.37
N ALA A 45 9.17 2.84 -39.56
CA ALA A 45 9.24 1.46 -39.97
C ALA A 45 7.80 0.91 -39.95
N TYR A 46 7.11 1.11 -41.05
CA TYR A 46 5.96 0.27 -41.41
C TYR A 46 6.50 -1.17 -41.46
N ILE A 47 6.20 -1.96 -40.44
CA ILE A 47 6.40 -3.39 -40.49
C ILE A 47 5.39 -3.90 -41.52
N GLU A 48 5.83 -4.05 -42.76
CA GLU A 48 5.16 -4.92 -43.73
C GLU A 48 5.01 -6.28 -43.07
N ARG A 49 3.81 -6.60 -42.62
CA ARG A 49 3.45 -7.96 -42.21
C ARG A 49 3.60 -8.80 -43.49
N THR A 50 4.72 -9.49 -43.60
CA THR A 50 4.85 -10.59 -44.55
C THR A 50 3.60 -11.44 -44.44
N GLN A 51 2.93 -11.65 -45.57
CA GLN A 51 1.77 -12.54 -45.65
C GLN A 51 2.26 -14.00 -45.39
N GLU A 52 2.44 -14.34 -44.11
CA GLU A 52 2.46 -15.76 -43.74
C GLU A 52 1.15 -16.38 -44.23
N LYS A 53 1.28 -17.47 -44.96
CA LYS A 53 0.12 -18.30 -45.32
C LYS A 53 -0.61 -18.66 -44.05
N LYS A 54 -1.65 -17.89 -43.70
CA LYS A 54 -2.42 -18.12 -42.46
C LYS A 54 -3.05 -19.50 -42.52
N THR A 55 -2.56 -20.43 -41.73
CA THR A 55 -3.20 -21.73 -41.53
C THR A 55 -4.65 -21.47 -41.07
N PRO A 56 -5.64 -22.08 -41.67
CA PRO A 56 -7.04 -21.86 -41.29
C PRO A 56 -7.21 -22.11 -39.79
N LEU A 57 -7.83 -21.18 -39.07
CA LEU A 57 -8.05 -21.30 -37.65
C LEU A 57 -9.08 -22.40 -37.37
N ILE A 58 -8.63 -23.48 -36.75
CA ILE A 58 -9.46 -24.56 -36.24
C ILE A 58 -9.67 -24.31 -34.75
N LEU A 59 -10.93 -24.19 -34.33
CA LEU A 59 -11.25 -23.97 -32.92
C LEU A 59 -10.88 -25.22 -32.11
N PRO A 60 -10.13 -25.08 -30.99
CA PRO A 60 -9.73 -26.20 -30.15
C PRO A 60 -10.94 -26.96 -29.59
N GLY A 61 -10.88 -28.28 -29.68
CA GLY A 61 -11.85 -29.17 -29.04
C GLY A 61 -12.97 -29.69 -29.92
N ALA A 62 -13.11 -29.24 -31.18
CA ALA A 62 -14.18 -29.71 -32.05
C ALA A 62 -13.74 -30.36 -33.33
N GLY A 63 -12.58 -30.10 -33.85
CA GLY A 63 -12.14 -30.66 -35.14
C GLY A 63 -13.07 -30.41 -36.35
N LYS A 64 -14.22 -29.73 -36.14
CA LYS A 64 -15.30 -29.59 -37.09
C LYS A 64 -15.58 -28.14 -37.52
N VAL A 65 -15.27 -27.15 -36.73
CA VAL A 65 -15.52 -25.74 -37.05
C VAL A 65 -14.22 -25.03 -37.45
N ASN A 66 -14.14 -24.78 -38.73
CA ASN A 66 -13.07 -23.98 -39.30
C ASN A 66 -13.61 -22.59 -39.64
N ILE A 67 -13.08 -21.53 -39.05
CA ILE A 67 -13.58 -20.16 -39.21
C ILE A 67 -13.52 -19.70 -40.68
N GLU A 68 -12.49 -20.09 -41.44
CA GLU A 68 -12.43 -19.76 -42.86
C GLU A 68 -13.59 -20.40 -43.67
N LYS A 69 -14.02 -21.61 -43.31
CA LYS A 69 -15.14 -22.29 -43.95
C LYS A 69 -16.48 -21.66 -43.64
N LEU A 70 -16.58 -20.85 -42.59
CA LEU A 70 -17.82 -20.11 -42.25
C LEU A 70 -18.15 -19.01 -43.26
N LYS A 71 -17.25 -18.67 -44.19
CA LYS A 71 -17.55 -17.87 -45.37
C LYS A 71 -18.58 -18.54 -46.26
N GLY A 72 -18.52 -19.85 -46.41
CA GLY A 72 -19.40 -20.67 -47.27
C GLY A 72 -20.80 -20.90 -46.68
N LYS A 73 -21.62 -21.71 -47.37
CA LYS A 73 -22.97 -22.08 -46.91
C LYS A 73 -22.88 -22.83 -45.58
N ILE A 74 -23.62 -22.37 -44.57
CA ILE A 74 -23.81 -23.06 -43.31
C ILE A 74 -25.07 -23.93 -43.39
N ASP A 75 -24.94 -25.21 -43.06
CA ASP A 75 -26.08 -26.09 -42.96
C ASP A 75 -26.87 -25.76 -41.67
N THR A 76 -28.06 -25.17 -41.86
CA THR A 76 -28.95 -24.78 -40.74
C THR A 76 -29.62 -25.98 -40.09
N GLN A 77 -29.48 -27.18 -40.61
CA GLN A 77 -29.97 -28.44 -40.04
C GLN A 77 -28.91 -29.27 -39.36
N MET A 78 -27.66 -28.81 -39.34
CA MET A 78 -26.55 -29.54 -38.73
C MET A 78 -26.80 -29.92 -37.27
N ASP A 79 -26.24 -31.06 -36.85
CA ASP A 79 -26.21 -31.44 -35.43
C ASP A 79 -25.24 -30.54 -34.63
N ILE A 80 -25.83 -29.81 -33.69
CA ILE A 80 -25.12 -28.91 -32.79
C ILE A 80 -24.86 -29.49 -31.38
N SER A 81 -25.30 -30.72 -31.11
CA SER A 81 -25.29 -31.34 -29.78
C SER A 81 -23.86 -31.53 -29.22
N LYS A 82 -22.88 -31.73 -30.11
CA LYS A 82 -21.49 -31.99 -29.77
C LYS A 82 -20.59 -30.74 -29.80
N LEU A 83 -21.15 -29.59 -30.16
CA LEU A 83 -20.42 -28.35 -30.24
C LEU A 83 -20.23 -27.72 -28.85
N ASN A 84 -19.07 -27.08 -28.60
CA ASN A 84 -18.83 -26.30 -27.41
C ASN A 84 -19.33 -24.85 -27.56
N LEU A 85 -19.26 -24.06 -26.47
CA LEU A 85 -19.74 -22.67 -26.47
C LEU A 85 -19.05 -21.79 -27.52
N VAL A 86 -17.74 -21.95 -27.73
CA VAL A 86 -17.01 -21.13 -28.72
C VAL A 86 -17.45 -21.43 -30.13
N GLU A 87 -17.65 -22.71 -30.44
CA GLU A 87 -18.09 -23.17 -31.75
C GLU A 87 -19.50 -22.72 -32.06
N LEU A 88 -20.40 -22.91 -31.10
CA LEU A 88 -21.79 -22.44 -31.20
C LEU A 88 -21.81 -20.92 -31.42
N ARG A 89 -21.05 -20.18 -30.63
CA ARG A 89 -20.98 -18.72 -30.72
C ARG A 89 -20.39 -18.26 -32.07
N ALA A 90 -19.36 -18.92 -32.57
CA ALA A 90 -18.80 -18.64 -33.89
C ALA A 90 -19.85 -18.88 -35.00
N ILE A 91 -20.47 -20.05 -35.04
CA ILE A 91 -21.46 -20.38 -36.07
C ILE A 91 -22.65 -19.41 -36.03
N ARG A 92 -23.17 -19.11 -34.85
CA ARG A 92 -24.31 -18.20 -34.66
C ARG A 92 -24.06 -16.81 -35.22
N ASN A 93 -22.84 -16.29 -35.02
CA ASN A 93 -22.46 -14.95 -35.44
C ASN A 93 -21.91 -14.89 -36.89
N ALA A 94 -21.67 -16.04 -37.54
CA ALA A 94 -21.09 -16.09 -38.88
C ALA A 94 -22.04 -15.43 -39.93
N PHE A 95 -23.34 -15.48 -39.74
CA PHE A 95 -24.28 -14.82 -40.64
C PHE A 95 -24.17 -13.31 -40.65
N ALA A 96 -23.91 -12.70 -39.50
CA ALA A 96 -23.65 -11.28 -39.36
C ALA A 96 -22.21 -10.94 -39.84
N ALA A 97 -21.23 -11.78 -39.48
CA ALA A 97 -19.85 -11.60 -39.89
C ALA A 97 -19.69 -11.55 -41.42
N ARG A 98 -20.39 -12.44 -42.15
CA ARG A 98 -20.38 -12.43 -43.62
C ARG A 98 -20.90 -11.14 -44.26
N GLN A 99 -21.73 -10.42 -43.53
CA GLN A 99 -22.29 -9.15 -43.97
C GLN A 99 -21.45 -7.96 -43.47
N GLY A 100 -20.26 -8.21 -42.88
CA GLY A 100 -19.37 -7.18 -42.38
C GLY A 100 -19.85 -6.49 -41.10
N TYR A 101 -20.68 -7.14 -40.26
CA TYR A 101 -21.19 -6.54 -39.03
C TYR A 101 -20.03 -6.15 -38.07
N PRO A 102 -19.95 -4.88 -37.67
CA PRO A 102 -18.90 -4.41 -36.78
C PRO A 102 -19.17 -4.84 -35.33
N PHE A 103 -18.78 -6.05 -34.96
CA PHE A 103 -19.00 -6.56 -33.61
C PHE A 103 -18.46 -5.61 -32.54
N LYS A 104 -19.28 -5.27 -31.55
CA LYS A 104 -18.88 -4.51 -30.36
C LYS A 104 -18.14 -5.41 -29.36
N ASP A 105 -18.42 -6.70 -29.37
CA ASP A 105 -17.77 -7.70 -28.57
C ASP A 105 -16.35 -7.92 -29.07
N ALA A 106 -15.36 -7.60 -28.24
CA ALA A 106 -13.94 -7.65 -28.60
C ALA A 106 -13.48 -9.08 -28.97
N THR A 107 -14.00 -10.10 -28.25
CA THR A 107 -13.64 -11.51 -28.51
C THR A 107 -14.15 -11.98 -29.86
N LEU A 108 -15.39 -11.66 -30.23
CA LEU A 108 -15.93 -11.97 -31.54
C LEU A 108 -15.20 -11.19 -32.65
N ARG A 109 -14.89 -9.93 -32.37
CA ARG A 109 -14.13 -9.10 -33.30
C ARG A 109 -12.75 -9.68 -33.56
N ALA A 110 -12.01 -10.03 -32.51
CA ALA A 110 -10.71 -10.68 -32.61
C ALA A 110 -10.76 -12.01 -33.34
N LEU A 111 -11.79 -12.83 -33.05
CA LEU A 111 -11.99 -14.12 -33.71
C LEU A 111 -12.14 -13.97 -35.24
N TYR A 112 -13.06 -13.13 -35.68
CA TYR A 112 -13.32 -12.94 -37.10
C TYR A 112 -12.24 -12.13 -37.82
N ASN A 113 -11.54 -11.21 -37.14
CA ASN A 113 -10.40 -10.49 -37.71
C ASN A 113 -9.24 -11.41 -38.12
N THR A 114 -9.21 -12.67 -37.65
CA THR A 114 -8.25 -13.67 -38.14
C THR A 114 -8.51 -14.08 -39.59
N THR A 115 -9.65 -13.73 -40.18
CA THR A 115 -10.05 -14.11 -41.53
C THR A 115 -10.05 -12.91 -42.48
N THR A 116 -9.61 -13.12 -43.71
CA THR A 116 -9.61 -12.05 -44.73
C THR A 116 -11.05 -11.67 -45.15
N TRP A 117 -11.92 -12.67 -45.32
CA TRP A 117 -13.30 -12.46 -45.81
C TRP A 117 -14.14 -11.58 -44.89
N TYR A 118 -13.90 -11.63 -43.56
CA TYR A 118 -14.59 -10.75 -42.64
C TYR A 118 -14.00 -9.34 -42.67
N ASN A 119 -12.69 -9.24 -42.73
CA ASN A 119 -12.00 -7.94 -42.79
C ASN A 119 -12.41 -7.16 -44.05
N ASP A 120 -12.53 -7.84 -45.20
CA ASP A 120 -12.98 -7.23 -46.44
C ASP A 120 -14.45 -6.73 -46.33
N ALA A 121 -15.37 -7.59 -45.86
CA ALA A 121 -16.77 -7.23 -45.67
C ALA A 121 -16.97 -6.12 -44.61
N LEU A 122 -16.16 -6.12 -43.54
CA LEU A 122 -16.16 -5.09 -42.52
C LEU A 122 -15.72 -3.73 -43.05
N TRP A 123 -14.70 -3.74 -43.91
CA TRP A 123 -14.21 -2.54 -44.57
C TRP A 123 -15.29 -1.91 -45.43
N ASP A 124 -15.95 -2.71 -46.28
CA ASP A 124 -17.04 -2.28 -47.14
C ASP A 124 -18.22 -1.67 -46.35
N VAL A 125 -18.54 -2.26 -45.19
CA VAL A 125 -19.61 -1.74 -44.31
C VAL A 125 -19.19 -0.45 -43.65
N SER A 126 -17.93 -0.35 -43.16
CA SER A 126 -17.43 0.85 -42.53
C SER A 126 -17.41 2.04 -43.48
N GLU A 127 -17.00 1.84 -44.71
CA GLU A 127 -17.01 2.87 -45.76
C GLU A 127 -18.48 3.32 -46.10
N LYS A 128 -19.41 2.40 -46.16
CA LYS A 128 -20.85 2.70 -46.39
C LYS A 128 -21.46 3.45 -45.19
N GLU A 129 -21.15 3.07 -43.95
CA GLU A 129 -21.59 3.78 -42.75
C GLU A 129 -21.06 5.23 -42.72
N GLU A 130 -19.78 5.42 -43.09
CA GLU A 130 -19.15 6.73 -43.14
C GLU A 130 -19.77 7.62 -44.23
N THR A 131 -20.02 7.05 -45.41
CA THR A 131 -20.59 7.77 -46.56
C THR A 131 -22.06 8.11 -46.36
N THR A 132 -22.85 7.20 -45.75
CA THR A 132 -24.31 7.35 -45.67
C THR A 132 -24.79 7.88 -44.31
N GLY A 133 -23.95 7.85 -43.29
CA GLY A 133 -24.30 8.18 -41.90
C GLY A 133 -25.26 7.16 -41.24
N LYS A 134 -25.60 6.06 -41.91
CA LYS A 134 -26.54 5.05 -41.42
C LYS A 134 -25.80 3.87 -40.83
N LYS A 135 -26.19 3.46 -39.63
CA LYS A 135 -25.64 2.28 -38.95
C LYS A 135 -26.12 1.00 -39.66
N PHE A 136 -25.17 0.10 -39.90
CA PHE A 136 -25.44 -1.18 -40.51
C PHE A 136 -26.15 -2.14 -39.53
N SER A 137 -27.15 -2.86 -40.04
CA SER A 137 -27.88 -3.92 -39.34
C SER A 137 -27.91 -5.18 -40.21
N PRO A 138 -27.44 -6.33 -39.69
CA PRO A 138 -27.42 -7.56 -40.48
C PRO A 138 -28.82 -8.09 -40.73
N ARG A 139 -29.03 -8.66 -41.92
CA ARG A 139 -30.31 -9.30 -42.33
C ARG A 139 -30.19 -10.81 -42.22
N TYR A 140 -31.26 -11.47 -41.79
CA TYR A 140 -31.35 -12.92 -41.63
C TYR A 140 -32.58 -13.48 -42.36
N THR A 141 -32.43 -14.68 -42.92
CA THR A 141 -33.58 -15.47 -43.40
C THR A 141 -34.33 -16.06 -42.20
N LYS A 142 -35.57 -16.51 -42.41
CA LYS A 142 -36.35 -17.21 -41.36
C LYS A 142 -35.63 -18.46 -40.86
N GLU A 143 -35.01 -19.23 -41.75
CA GLU A 143 -34.22 -20.42 -41.41
C GLU A 143 -32.99 -20.08 -40.56
N GLN A 144 -32.29 -19.01 -40.91
CA GLN A 144 -31.12 -18.53 -40.15
C GLN A 144 -31.53 -18.06 -38.74
N LEU A 145 -32.68 -17.38 -38.62
CA LEU A 145 -33.19 -16.97 -37.30
C LEU A 145 -33.56 -18.19 -36.45
N ALA A 146 -34.28 -19.18 -37.03
CA ALA A 146 -34.62 -20.40 -36.30
C ALA A 146 -33.39 -21.19 -35.87
N PHE A 147 -32.38 -21.28 -36.72
CA PHE A 147 -31.10 -21.93 -36.38
C PHE A 147 -30.36 -21.18 -35.32
N THR A 148 -30.32 -19.86 -35.39
CA THR A 148 -29.66 -19.02 -34.36
C THR A 148 -30.31 -19.19 -33.00
N GLU A 149 -31.65 -19.33 -32.96
CA GLU A 149 -32.35 -19.54 -31.69
C GLU A 149 -32.12 -20.94 -31.12
N ARG A 150 -32.05 -21.97 -31.99
CA ARG A 150 -31.66 -23.33 -31.59
C ARG A 150 -30.25 -23.33 -30.97
N ILE A 151 -29.31 -22.57 -31.55
CA ILE A 151 -27.95 -22.41 -30.99
C ILE A 151 -28.00 -21.69 -29.64
N ARG A 152 -28.76 -20.61 -29.49
CA ARG A 152 -28.89 -19.88 -28.21
C ARG A 152 -29.45 -20.77 -27.11
N THR A 153 -30.42 -21.61 -27.41
CA THR A 153 -30.96 -22.60 -26.46
C THR A 153 -29.84 -23.55 -26.00
N ARG A 154 -29.07 -24.07 -26.95
CA ARG A 154 -27.96 -24.97 -26.64
C ARG A 154 -26.82 -24.26 -25.85
N GLU A 155 -26.49 -23.02 -26.18
CA GLU A 155 -25.54 -22.19 -25.38
C GLU A 155 -26.05 -22.03 -23.94
N ALA A 156 -27.35 -21.78 -23.73
CA ALA A 156 -27.95 -21.63 -22.40
C ALA A 156 -27.90 -22.94 -21.59
N GLU A 157 -28.15 -24.08 -22.22
CA GLU A 157 -28.01 -25.41 -21.61
C GLU A 157 -26.55 -25.65 -21.16
N LEU A 158 -25.60 -25.43 -22.05
CA LEU A 158 -24.17 -25.59 -21.73
C LEU A 158 -23.72 -24.66 -20.61
N ARG A 159 -24.20 -23.43 -20.58
CA ARG A 159 -23.88 -22.50 -19.48
C ARG A 159 -24.41 -22.97 -18.13
N LYS A 160 -25.59 -23.58 -18.08
CA LYS A 160 -26.09 -24.20 -16.84
C LYS A 160 -25.25 -25.37 -16.37
N LEU A 161 -24.63 -26.10 -17.31
CA LEU A 161 -23.73 -27.23 -17.02
C LEU A 161 -22.27 -26.80 -16.74
N ASN A 162 -21.91 -25.57 -17.06
CA ASN A 162 -20.55 -25.10 -17.16
C ASN A 162 -19.80 -24.91 -15.84
N PHE A 163 -20.49 -24.83 -14.74
CA PHE A 163 -19.85 -24.70 -13.43
C PHE A 163 -19.35 -26.03 -12.87
N LYS A 164 -19.54 -27.13 -13.62
CA LYS A 164 -18.96 -28.44 -13.26
C LYS A 164 -17.84 -28.80 -14.24
N PRO A 165 -16.60 -28.91 -13.77
CA PRO A 165 -15.48 -29.37 -14.59
C PRO A 165 -15.77 -30.75 -15.18
N ALA A 166 -15.21 -31.03 -16.35
CA ALA A 166 -15.34 -32.34 -17.00
C ALA A 166 -14.63 -33.47 -16.23
N ASN A 167 -13.72 -33.13 -15.34
CA ASN A 167 -13.07 -34.06 -14.41
C ASN A 167 -13.04 -33.47 -13.00
N SER A 168 -12.88 -34.32 -11.97
CA SER A 168 -12.87 -33.89 -10.56
C SER A 168 -11.64 -33.11 -10.13
N LYS A 169 -10.62 -32.95 -11.00
CA LYS A 169 -9.37 -32.27 -10.71
C LYS A 169 -9.37 -30.83 -11.19
N ASP A 170 -10.25 -30.47 -12.13
CA ASP A 170 -10.30 -29.14 -12.71
C ASP A 170 -11.37 -28.28 -12.05
N VAL A 171 -11.06 -27.01 -11.84
CA VAL A 171 -12.00 -25.96 -11.36
C VAL A 171 -12.79 -25.35 -12.51
N VAL A 172 -12.19 -25.34 -13.71
CA VAL A 172 -12.76 -24.73 -14.91
C VAL A 172 -12.90 -25.76 -16.02
N ASN A 173 -14.05 -25.78 -16.68
CA ASN A 173 -14.22 -26.52 -17.92
C ASN A 173 -13.59 -25.78 -19.10
N MET A 174 -12.34 -26.09 -19.41
CA MET A 174 -11.57 -25.44 -20.48
C MET A 174 -12.20 -25.59 -21.88
N LYS A 175 -13.13 -26.53 -22.09
CA LYS A 175 -13.88 -26.65 -23.35
C LYS A 175 -14.84 -25.50 -23.59
N ASN A 176 -15.19 -24.76 -22.55
CA ASN A 176 -16.11 -23.64 -22.60
C ASN A 176 -15.43 -22.26 -22.61
N LEU A 177 -14.13 -22.23 -22.78
CA LEU A 177 -13.39 -20.99 -22.96
C LEU A 177 -13.91 -20.28 -24.22
N ILE A 178 -14.16 -18.97 -24.11
CA ILE A 178 -14.72 -18.18 -25.25
C ILE A 178 -13.65 -17.66 -26.21
N ASN A 179 -12.39 -17.68 -25.80
CA ASN A 179 -11.25 -17.16 -26.57
C ASN A 179 -10.04 -18.12 -26.63
N PRO A 180 -10.26 -19.45 -26.84
CA PRO A 180 -9.14 -20.40 -26.84
C PRO A 180 -8.11 -20.14 -27.96
N PHE A 181 -8.54 -19.44 -29.03
CA PHE A 181 -7.66 -19.05 -30.13
C PHE A 181 -6.59 -18.03 -29.71
N GLN A 182 -6.83 -17.24 -28.66
CA GLN A 182 -5.86 -16.31 -28.12
C GLN A 182 -4.84 -16.98 -27.17
N LEU A 183 -5.11 -18.22 -26.76
CA LEU A 183 -4.22 -19.00 -25.86
C LEU A 183 -3.25 -19.93 -26.59
N LYS A 184 -3.17 -19.86 -27.92
CA LYS A 184 -2.32 -20.78 -28.71
C LYS A 184 -0.84 -20.70 -28.37
N GLU A 185 -0.37 -19.51 -27.98
CA GLU A 185 1.03 -19.27 -27.61
C GLU A 185 1.33 -19.54 -26.15
N PHE A 186 0.31 -19.96 -25.36
CA PHE A 186 0.50 -20.26 -23.96
C PHE A 186 1.17 -21.63 -23.79
N ASP A 187 2.10 -21.69 -22.85
CA ASP A 187 2.71 -22.94 -22.43
C ASP A 187 1.61 -23.96 -22.03
N PRO A 188 1.69 -25.24 -22.47
CA PRO A 188 0.75 -26.30 -22.08
C PRO A 188 0.60 -26.43 -20.57
N LYS A 189 1.66 -26.16 -19.80
CA LYS A 189 1.62 -26.15 -18.33
C LYS A 189 0.70 -25.05 -17.80
N LEU A 190 0.81 -23.84 -18.38
CA LEU A 190 -0.06 -22.72 -18.03
C LEU A 190 -1.53 -23.04 -18.33
N TYR A 191 -1.80 -23.62 -19.50
CA TYR A 191 -3.15 -24.05 -19.88
C TYR A 191 -3.73 -25.07 -18.88
N SER A 192 -2.92 -26.04 -18.43
CA SER A 192 -3.31 -27.01 -17.41
C SER A 192 -3.59 -26.33 -16.06
N MET A 193 -2.77 -25.36 -15.65
CA MET A 193 -2.96 -24.60 -14.39
C MET A 193 -4.26 -23.76 -14.42
N LEU A 194 -4.60 -23.18 -15.57
CA LEU A 194 -5.89 -22.48 -15.75
C LEU A 194 -7.07 -23.41 -15.56
N GLY A 195 -7.02 -24.64 -16.08
CA GLY A 195 -8.05 -25.66 -15.84
C GLY A 195 -8.19 -26.03 -14.37
N GLN A 196 -7.06 -26.30 -13.72
CA GLN A 196 -7.01 -26.78 -12.33
C GLN A 196 -7.42 -25.71 -11.31
N ASN A 197 -7.03 -24.43 -11.51
CA ASN A 197 -7.19 -23.38 -10.51
C ASN A 197 -8.15 -22.27 -10.97
N GLY A 198 -8.45 -22.15 -12.26
CA GLY A 198 -9.19 -21.02 -12.84
C GLY A 198 -8.35 -19.76 -13.07
N PHE A 199 -7.10 -19.77 -12.61
CA PHE A 199 -6.10 -18.73 -12.80
C PHE A 199 -4.68 -19.32 -12.74
N ALA A 200 -3.70 -18.51 -13.15
CA ALA A 200 -2.29 -18.83 -12.96
C ALA A 200 -1.49 -17.56 -12.68
N ILE A 201 -0.44 -17.70 -11.87
CA ILE A 201 0.55 -16.64 -11.65
C ILE A 201 1.82 -17.07 -12.36
N VAL A 202 2.31 -16.23 -13.26
CA VAL A 202 3.50 -16.49 -14.06
C VAL A 202 4.53 -15.38 -13.83
N PRO A 203 5.83 -15.69 -13.93
CA PRO A 203 6.86 -14.67 -13.99
C PRO A 203 6.60 -13.75 -15.18
N ALA A 204 6.81 -12.46 -15.00
CA ALA A 204 6.67 -11.48 -16.04
C ALA A 204 7.86 -10.52 -16.02
N GLU A 205 8.32 -10.12 -17.22
CA GLU A 205 9.43 -9.18 -17.38
C GLU A 205 8.91 -7.83 -17.81
N HIS A 206 8.34 -7.10 -16.87
CA HIS A 206 7.67 -5.84 -17.18
C HIS A 206 8.32 -4.66 -16.47
N ASN A 207 8.62 -3.51 -17.15
CA ASN A 207 9.30 -2.33 -16.59
C ASN A 207 8.38 -1.25 -16.01
N GLN A 208 7.10 -1.22 -16.40
CA GLN A 208 6.12 -0.25 -15.91
C GLN A 208 4.78 -0.93 -15.65
N LEU A 209 4.07 -0.46 -14.63
CA LEU A 209 2.78 -1.02 -14.24
C LEU A 209 1.75 -0.98 -15.39
N PHE A 210 1.76 0.07 -16.22
CA PHE A 210 0.84 0.19 -17.35
C PHE A 210 1.16 -0.78 -18.50
N HIS A 211 2.41 -1.22 -18.67
CA HIS A 211 2.74 -2.22 -19.67
C HIS A 211 2.01 -3.56 -19.44
N VAL A 212 1.56 -3.84 -18.17
CA VAL A 212 0.73 -5.01 -17.89
C VAL A 212 -0.57 -4.98 -18.70
N TYR A 213 -1.11 -3.83 -19.09
CA TYR A 213 -2.39 -3.69 -19.79
C TYR A 213 -2.25 -3.34 -21.30
N GLU A 214 -1.17 -2.65 -21.67
CA GLU A 214 -0.94 -2.16 -23.03
C GLU A 214 -0.90 -3.26 -24.09
N LYS A 215 -0.20 -4.36 -23.81
CA LYS A 215 -0.09 -5.51 -24.74
C LYS A 215 -1.44 -6.13 -25.06
N ASN A 216 -2.36 -6.15 -24.10
CA ASN A 216 -3.70 -6.69 -24.32
C ASN A 216 -4.57 -5.77 -25.15
N ASP A 217 -4.38 -4.45 -25.05
CA ASP A 217 -5.07 -3.49 -25.91
C ASP A 217 -4.75 -3.74 -27.38
N TYR A 218 -3.51 -4.02 -27.71
CA TYR A 218 -3.09 -4.34 -29.07
C TYR A 218 -3.57 -5.72 -29.55
N ALA A 219 -3.79 -6.66 -28.61
CA ALA A 219 -4.20 -8.03 -28.93
C ALA A 219 -5.72 -8.25 -28.85
N ASP A 220 -6.51 -7.21 -28.52
CA ASP A 220 -7.94 -7.34 -28.19
C ASP A 220 -8.19 -8.42 -27.12
N PHE A 221 -7.22 -8.62 -26.22
CA PHE A 221 -7.28 -9.63 -25.16
C PHE A 221 -7.91 -9.02 -23.90
N PRO A 222 -8.89 -9.69 -23.26
CA PRO A 222 -9.53 -9.15 -22.07
C PRO A 222 -8.57 -8.98 -20.91
N SER A 223 -8.50 -7.81 -20.25
CA SER A 223 -7.67 -7.55 -19.07
C SER A 223 -8.39 -7.83 -17.75
N PHE A 224 -7.66 -8.29 -16.73
CA PHE A 224 -8.17 -8.54 -15.40
C PHE A 224 -7.51 -7.58 -14.41
N VAL A 225 -8.26 -6.60 -13.91
CA VAL A 225 -7.79 -5.67 -12.87
C VAL A 225 -7.88 -6.35 -11.53
N THR A 226 -6.73 -6.57 -10.90
CA THR A 226 -6.63 -7.24 -9.60
C THR A 226 -6.62 -6.24 -8.45
N THR A 227 -6.93 -6.72 -7.25
CA THR A 227 -6.74 -5.99 -6.00
C THR A 227 -5.29 -5.58 -5.77
N ASP A 228 -4.33 -6.35 -6.32
CA ASP A 228 -2.90 -6.03 -6.26
C ASP A 228 -2.57 -4.70 -6.95
N LEU A 229 -3.13 -4.47 -8.14
CA LEU A 229 -2.93 -3.20 -8.86
C LEU A 229 -3.42 -2.00 -8.04
N TYR A 230 -4.61 -2.12 -7.45
CA TYR A 230 -5.15 -1.03 -6.62
C TYR A 230 -4.26 -0.76 -5.41
N LEU A 231 -3.86 -1.79 -4.69
CA LEU A 231 -3.03 -1.66 -3.50
C LEU A 231 -1.67 -1.04 -3.82
N GLN A 232 -1.05 -1.47 -4.93
CA GLN A 232 0.20 -0.87 -5.40
C GLN A 232 0.04 0.63 -5.75
N LEU A 233 -1.05 1.02 -6.42
CA LEU A 233 -1.33 2.43 -6.72
C LEU A 233 -1.61 3.22 -5.44
N PHE A 234 -2.30 2.64 -4.47
CA PHE A 234 -2.54 3.28 -3.19
C PHE A 234 -1.24 3.49 -2.39
N HIS A 235 -0.33 2.49 -2.36
CA HIS A 235 0.99 2.63 -1.78
C HIS A 235 1.77 3.81 -2.41
N LEU A 236 1.86 3.86 -3.74
CA LEU A 236 2.55 4.96 -4.44
C LEU A 236 1.93 6.33 -4.13
N TYR A 237 0.61 6.39 -4.05
CA TYR A 237 -0.11 7.60 -3.64
C TYR A 237 0.23 8.01 -2.21
N PHE A 238 0.17 7.07 -1.27
CA PHE A 238 0.43 7.31 0.14
C PHE A 238 1.88 7.78 0.37
N ASP A 239 2.88 7.08 -0.19
CA ASP A 239 4.32 7.45 -0.12
C ASP A 239 4.55 8.87 -0.67
N CYS A 240 3.97 9.18 -1.82
CA CYS A 240 4.12 10.50 -2.43
C CYS A 240 3.50 11.62 -1.58
N VAL A 241 2.29 11.40 -1.06
CA VAL A 241 1.58 12.38 -0.25
C VAL A 241 2.29 12.58 1.08
N LEU A 242 2.69 11.51 1.75
CA LEU A 242 3.38 11.58 3.03
C LEU A 242 4.67 12.39 2.90
N ARG A 243 5.48 12.09 1.89
CA ARG A 243 6.71 12.83 1.59
C ARG A 243 6.45 14.31 1.31
N ASP A 244 5.46 14.62 0.47
CA ASP A 244 5.13 16.01 0.13
C ASP A 244 4.67 16.81 1.36
N VAL A 245 3.89 16.20 2.24
CA VAL A 245 3.45 16.79 3.51
C VAL A 245 4.63 17.05 4.43
N GLU A 246 5.52 16.08 4.60
CA GLU A 246 6.70 16.18 5.46
C GLU A 246 7.69 17.25 4.95
N GLU A 247 8.04 17.21 3.66
CA GLU A 247 9.01 18.14 3.07
C GLU A 247 8.53 19.58 3.00
N LYS A 248 7.24 19.80 2.65
CA LYS A 248 6.73 21.14 2.34
C LYS A 248 6.05 21.81 3.53
N HIS A 249 5.58 21.04 4.50
CA HIS A 249 4.77 21.57 5.60
C HIS A 249 5.36 21.25 6.97
N LEU A 250 5.66 19.97 7.28
CA LEU A 250 6.00 19.58 8.65
C LEU A 250 7.45 19.92 9.02
N ASP A 251 8.39 19.78 8.11
CA ASP A 251 9.82 20.06 8.38
C ASP A 251 10.04 21.48 8.91
N SER A 252 9.52 22.50 8.23
CA SER A 252 9.65 23.89 8.63
C SER A 252 8.99 24.20 9.98
N LEU A 253 7.86 23.58 10.27
CA LEU A 253 7.16 23.72 11.54
C LEU A 253 7.99 23.13 12.68
N MET A 254 8.62 21.98 12.47
CA MET A 254 9.43 21.31 13.51
C MET A 254 10.78 22.00 13.75
N ILE A 255 11.37 22.62 12.72
CA ILE A 255 12.53 23.50 12.89
C ILE A 255 12.17 24.67 13.81
N VAL A 256 11.07 25.36 13.56
CA VAL A 256 10.59 26.48 14.38
C VAL A 256 10.26 26.01 15.79
N PHE A 257 9.50 24.93 15.94
CA PHE A 257 9.14 24.38 17.25
C PHE A 257 10.36 24.08 18.11
N SER A 258 11.33 23.34 17.56
CA SER A 258 12.51 22.94 18.32
C SER A 258 13.41 24.11 18.68
N SER A 259 13.59 25.09 17.78
CA SER A 259 14.42 26.26 18.02
C SER A 259 13.79 27.21 19.04
N GLU A 260 12.49 27.49 18.93
CA GLU A 260 11.79 28.39 19.87
C GLU A 260 11.65 27.76 21.26
N MET A 261 11.35 26.45 21.37
CA MET A 261 11.34 25.77 22.67
C MET A 261 12.74 25.85 23.35
N GLY A 262 13.80 25.64 22.59
CA GLY A 262 15.17 25.81 23.10
C GLY A 262 15.50 27.25 23.53
N ALA A 263 15.02 28.23 22.80
CA ALA A 263 15.19 29.65 23.15
C ALA A 263 14.42 30.02 24.44
N GLU A 264 13.21 29.56 24.61
CA GLU A 264 12.42 29.76 25.84
C GLU A 264 13.10 29.10 27.03
N MET A 265 13.63 27.89 26.90
CA MET A 265 14.42 27.24 27.94
C MET A 265 15.65 28.03 28.33
N LYS A 266 16.35 28.60 27.35
CA LYS A 266 17.55 29.43 27.59
C LYS A 266 17.26 30.64 28.49
N THR A 267 16.07 31.26 28.39
CA THR A 267 15.71 32.41 29.24
C THR A 267 15.70 32.05 30.72
N LEU A 268 15.42 30.78 31.05
CA LEU A 268 15.29 30.29 32.42
C LEU A 268 16.59 29.71 32.99
N THR A 269 17.65 29.59 32.21
CA THR A 269 18.97 29.10 32.70
C THR A 269 19.66 30.08 33.66
N SER A 270 19.24 31.34 33.69
CA SER A 270 19.70 32.36 34.64
C SER A 270 18.85 32.45 35.92
N SER A 271 17.86 31.56 36.10
CA SER A 271 16.96 31.54 37.26
C SER A 271 17.74 31.38 38.56
N GLN A 272 17.32 32.10 39.61
CA GLN A 272 17.81 31.92 40.96
C GLN A 272 17.32 30.66 41.66
N ASN A 273 16.24 30.07 41.15
CA ASN A 273 15.74 28.77 41.62
C ASN A 273 16.57 27.65 40.97
N ALA A 274 17.30 26.91 41.79
CA ALA A 274 18.22 25.86 41.35
C ALA A 274 17.49 24.74 40.54
N GLU A 275 16.26 24.39 40.93
CA GLU A 275 15.47 23.36 40.24
C GLU A 275 15.02 23.82 38.84
N ILE A 276 14.59 25.07 38.72
CA ILE A 276 14.26 25.67 37.41
C ILE A 276 15.50 25.77 36.54
N LYS A 277 16.61 26.28 37.10
CA LYS A 277 17.86 26.41 36.36
C LYS A 277 18.31 25.06 35.81
N ALA A 278 18.38 24.01 36.65
CA ALA A 278 18.81 22.68 36.24
C ALA A 278 17.91 22.09 35.16
N ALA A 279 16.58 22.21 35.35
CA ALA A 279 15.60 21.70 34.35
C ALA A 279 15.68 22.50 33.02
N ALA A 280 15.90 23.81 33.09
CA ALA A 280 16.06 24.68 31.92
C ALA A 280 17.34 24.41 31.15
N GLU A 281 18.45 24.22 31.83
CA GLU A 281 19.76 23.87 31.21
C GLU A 281 19.67 22.54 30.47
N TYR A 282 19.07 21.52 31.08
CA TYR A 282 18.81 20.24 30.41
C TYR A 282 17.86 20.42 29.22
N GLY A 283 16.75 21.13 29.40
CA GLY A 283 15.75 21.35 28.33
C GLY A 283 16.36 22.10 27.13
N GLN A 284 17.18 23.14 27.38
CA GLN A 284 17.92 23.84 26.32
C GLN A 284 18.86 22.86 25.56
N ALA A 285 19.60 22.03 26.29
CA ALA A 285 20.50 21.03 25.70
C ALA A 285 19.70 20.00 24.84
N TRP A 286 18.60 19.50 25.36
CA TRP A 286 17.73 18.55 24.68
C TRP A 286 17.17 19.10 23.36
N PHE A 287 16.67 20.36 23.39
CA PHE A 287 16.17 21.03 22.18
C PHE A 287 17.30 21.50 21.26
N ALA A 288 18.53 21.69 21.74
CA ALA A 288 19.69 21.94 20.88
C ALA A 288 20.01 20.74 20.00
N VAL A 289 19.92 19.51 20.52
CA VAL A 289 20.01 18.29 19.69
C VAL A 289 18.90 18.24 18.67
N ALA A 290 17.63 18.38 19.06
CA ALA A 290 16.47 18.37 18.15
C ALA A 290 16.63 19.41 17.03
N SER A 291 16.92 20.67 17.39
CA SER A 291 17.08 21.78 16.44
C SER A 291 18.24 21.53 15.45
N TRP A 292 19.34 20.92 15.89
CA TRP A 292 20.43 20.57 14.99
C TRP A 292 20.01 19.49 13.99
N LEU A 293 19.37 18.42 14.46
CA LEU A 293 18.95 17.29 13.63
C LEU A 293 17.92 17.70 12.56
N PHE A 294 17.01 18.63 12.88
CA PHE A 294 16.06 19.19 11.90
C PHE A 294 16.71 20.16 10.91
N SER A 295 17.82 20.82 11.27
CA SER A 295 18.36 21.93 10.49
C SER A 295 19.61 21.58 9.68
N HIS A 296 20.30 20.47 9.99
CA HIS A 296 21.61 20.16 9.41
C HIS A 296 21.69 18.74 8.86
N ASP A 297 22.48 18.58 7.78
CA ASP A 297 22.72 17.29 7.11
C ASP A 297 23.91 16.51 7.69
N LYS A 298 24.67 17.10 8.60
CA LYS A 298 25.91 16.55 9.18
C LYS A 298 26.06 16.94 10.66
N ALA A 299 26.79 16.12 11.39
CA ALA A 299 27.20 16.45 12.75
C ALA A 299 28.05 17.75 12.80
N PRO A 300 28.01 18.49 13.93
CA PRO A 300 28.80 19.73 14.09
C PRO A 300 30.29 19.41 14.12
N LYS A 301 31.09 20.33 13.60
CA LYS A 301 32.56 20.20 13.63
C LYS A 301 33.17 20.73 14.92
N SER A 302 32.45 21.53 15.69
CA SER A 302 32.92 22.15 16.93
C SER A 302 31.75 22.36 17.89
N ILE A 303 32.02 22.17 19.17
CA ILE A 303 31.06 22.46 20.26
C ILE A 303 30.72 23.95 20.35
N ALA A 304 31.58 24.84 19.83
CA ALA A 304 31.35 26.29 19.83
C ALA A 304 30.14 26.71 19.00
N THR A 305 29.71 25.88 18.02
CA THR A 305 28.53 26.16 17.15
C THR A 305 27.22 25.77 17.82
N LEU A 306 27.24 25.09 18.97
CA LEU A 306 26.04 24.55 19.62
C LEU A 306 25.39 25.61 20.52
N ASN A 307 24.08 25.81 20.35
CA ASN A 307 23.27 26.69 21.23
C ASN A 307 22.80 25.89 22.47
N ALA A 308 23.72 25.46 23.28
CA ALA A 308 23.53 24.70 24.51
C ALA A 308 24.26 25.33 25.69
N PRO A 309 23.84 25.07 26.95
CA PRO A 309 24.61 25.48 28.13
C PRO A 309 26.01 24.87 28.09
N GLU A 310 27.01 25.60 28.59
CA GLU A 310 28.42 25.18 28.50
C GLU A 310 28.64 23.77 29.08
N ALA A 311 28.03 23.50 30.24
CA ALA A 311 28.11 22.19 30.89
C ALA A 311 27.57 21.02 30.04
N TYR A 312 26.69 21.28 29.07
CA TYR A 312 26.06 20.26 28.23
C TYR A 312 26.61 20.18 26.81
N LYS A 313 27.43 21.14 26.37
CA LYS A 313 27.89 21.19 24.96
C LYS A 313 28.56 19.89 24.49
N LYS A 314 29.35 19.26 25.35
CA LYS A 314 30.01 17.98 25.04
C LYS A 314 28.97 16.88 24.83
N MET A 315 28.03 16.72 25.75
CA MET A 315 26.96 15.73 25.67
C MET A 315 26.07 15.95 24.39
N VAL A 316 25.71 17.21 24.14
CA VAL A 316 24.93 17.57 22.93
C VAL A 316 25.71 17.20 21.66
N MET A 317 27.01 17.46 21.61
CA MET A 317 27.87 17.07 20.49
C MET A 317 27.87 15.55 20.28
N GLU A 318 28.00 14.80 21.37
CA GLU A 318 27.97 13.32 21.32
C GLU A 318 26.65 12.77 20.87
N GLU A 319 25.50 13.27 21.39
CA GLU A 319 24.15 12.84 20.98
C GLU A 319 23.91 13.06 19.49
N ILE A 320 24.28 14.25 18.99
CA ILE A 320 24.16 14.56 17.58
C ILE A 320 25.05 13.63 16.75
N THR A 321 26.31 13.45 17.13
CA THR A 321 27.26 12.61 16.39
C THR A 321 26.76 11.17 16.30
N LYS A 322 26.36 10.56 17.42
CA LYS A 322 25.79 9.19 17.46
C LYS A 322 24.52 9.05 16.65
N SER A 323 23.67 10.10 16.63
CA SER A 323 22.47 10.11 15.80
C SER A 323 22.79 10.10 14.28
N PHE A 324 23.90 10.70 13.86
CA PHE A 324 24.35 10.63 12.46
C PHE A 324 25.09 9.34 12.14
N GLU A 325 25.86 8.78 13.06
CA GLU A 325 26.52 7.48 12.93
C GLU A 325 25.51 6.34 12.86
N ALA A 326 24.39 6.50 13.59
CA ALA A 326 23.27 5.54 13.64
C ALA A 326 23.72 4.14 14.07
N GLU A 327 24.56 4.07 15.11
CA GLU A 327 25.02 2.83 15.75
C GLU A 327 24.66 2.86 17.24
N ASN A 328 24.07 1.77 17.75
CA ASN A 328 23.62 1.69 19.13
C ASN A 328 24.78 1.94 20.11
N GLY A 329 24.51 2.68 21.17
CA GLY A 329 25.56 3.05 22.14
C GLY A 329 25.02 3.63 23.44
N TYR A 330 25.89 3.88 24.39
CA TYR A 330 25.54 4.53 25.64
C TYR A 330 25.31 6.03 25.45
N SER A 331 24.49 6.62 26.33
CA SER A 331 24.18 8.05 26.34
C SER A 331 24.22 8.58 27.77
N GLU A 332 25.16 9.46 28.04
CA GLU A 332 25.22 10.14 29.34
C GLU A 332 24.01 11.07 29.52
N MET A 333 23.63 11.81 28.49
CA MET A 333 22.50 12.75 28.51
C MET A 333 21.17 12.08 28.74
N LEU A 334 20.95 10.93 28.12
CA LEU A 334 19.68 10.16 28.23
C LEU A 334 19.75 9.10 29.34
N GLU A 335 20.90 8.96 30.03
CA GLU A 335 21.12 8.02 31.13
C GLU A 335 21.01 6.54 30.70
N TYR A 336 21.63 6.20 29.56
CA TYR A 336 21.85 4.84 29.10
C TYR A 336 23.27 4.40 29.31
N ASP A 337 23.47 3.34 30.06
CA ASP A 337 24.78 2.79 30.49
C ASP A 337 24.83 1.26 30.46
N SER A 338 25.86 0.65 31.00
CA SER A 338 26.02 -0.79 31.08
C SER A 338 24.93 -1.52 31.89
N GLN A 339 24.22 -0.82 32.77
CA GLN A 339 23.13 -1.38 33.60
C GLN A 339 21.76 -1.20 32.95
N THR A 340 21.52 -0.05 32.33
CA THR A 340 20.25 0.33 31.69
C THR A 340 20.17 -0.09 30.23
N GLY A 341 21.32 -0.45 29.61
CA GLY A 341 21.43 -0.86 28.22
C GLY A 341 21.87 0.25 27.28
N MET A 342 21.90 -0.05 25.99
CA MET A 342 22.26 0.92 24.95
C MET A 342 21.02 1.68 24.44
N PHE A 343 21.20 2.95 24.12
CA PHE A 343 20.21 3.71 23.36
C PHE A 343 20.26 3.30 21.88
N ALA A 344 19.08 3.16 21.26
CA ALA A 344 18.94 2.61 19.91
C ALA A 344 19.19 3.68 18.82
N TYR A 345 20.41 4.22 18.71
CA TYR A 345 20.77 5.18 17.66
C TYR A 345 20.63 4.61 16.25
N SER A 346 20.63 3.29 16.07
CA SER A 346 20.38 2.66 14.77
C SER A 346 19.01 3.03 14.16
N LEU A 347 18.04 3.44 14.99
CA LEU A 347 16.75 3.96 14.55
C LEU A 347 16.86 5.27 13.78
N PHE A 348 17.94 6.07 13.98
CA PHE A 348 18.14 7.36 13.34
C PHE A 348 18.63 7.28 11.89
N ARG A 349 18.94 6.08 11.39
CA ARG A 349 19.33 5.86 10.00
C ARG A 349 18.14 6.09 9.07
N PRO A 350 18.14 7.13 8.21
CA PRO A 350 17.08 7.34 7.25
C PRO A 350 16.97 6.18 6.28
N ARG A 351 15.75 5.76 5.96
CA ARG A 351 15.42 4.66 5.07
C ARG A 351 14.08 4.92 4.37
N GLY A 352 13.72 4.09 3.37
CA GLY A 352 12.53 4.35 2.56
C GLY A 352 12.62 5.69 1.82
N HIS A 353 11.53 6.41 1.72
CA HIS A 353 11.49 7.72 1.06
C HIS A 353 12.34 8.79 1.75
N TYR A 354 12.69 8.59 3.04
CA TYR A 354 13.54 9.54 3.78
C TYR A 354 14.99 9.62 3.26
N THR A 355 15.40 8.72 2.38
CA THR A 355 16.70 8.80 1.68
C THR A 355 16.66 9.63 0.40
N ARG A 356 15.47 10.01 -0.08
CA ARG A 356 15.29 10.66 -1.38
C ARG A 356 15.66 12.14 -1.40
N SER A 357 15.64 12.80 -0.24
CA SER A 357 16.08 14.20 -0.12
C SER A 357 16.77 14.48 1.21
N LYS A 358 17.49 15.61 1.25
CA LYS A 358 18.11 16.10 2.49
C LYS A 358 17.05 16.55 3.50
N VAL A 359 15.96 17.14 3.03
CA VAL A 359 14.84 17.56 3.88
C VAL A 359 14.22 16.36 4.59
N CYS A 360 13.85 15.33 3.83
CA CYS A 360 13.35 14.08 4.40
C CYS A 360 14.33 13.45 5.40
N SER A 361 15.63 13.42 5.07
CA SER A 361 16.65 12.80 5.93
C SER A 361 16.81 13.52 7.26
N ARG A 362 16.80 14.86 7.29
CA ARG A 362 16.88 15.62 8.55
C ARG A 362 15.57 15.58 9.33
N TYR A 363 14.43 15.71 8.66
CA TYR A 363 13.11 15.53 9.29
C TYR A 363 13.01 14.19 10.01
N PHE A 364 13.44 13.10 9.34
CA PHE A 364 13.49 11.76 9.93
C PHE A 364 14.30 11.73 11.24
N ARG A 365 15.52 12.27 11.24
CA ARG A 365 16.38 12.26 12.44
C ARG A 365 15.81 13.13 13.56
N GLY A 366 15.33 14.33 13.22
CA GLY A 366 14.71 15.23 14.20
C GLY A 366 13.46 14.62 14.84
N MET A 367 12.57 14.04 14.03
CA MET A 367 11.38 13.36 14.53
C MET A 367 11.76 12.13 15.37
N MET A 368 12.74 11.34 14.95
CA MET A 368 13.20 10.20 15.73
C MET A 368 13.69 10.60 17.12
N TRP A 369 14.38 11.75 17.25
CA TRP A 369 14.76 12.31 18.54
C TRP A 369 13.54 12.63 19.41
N LEU A 370 12.54 13.35 18.87
CA LEU A 370 11.32 13.70 19.60
C LEU A 370 10.50 12.48 20.03
N GLN A 371 10.67 11.35 19.35
CA GLN A 371 9.92 10.10 19.55
C GLN A 371 10.63 9.13 20.52
N THR A 372 11.94 9.24 20.69
CA THR A 372 12.73 8.21 21.38
C THR A 372 13.60 8.72 22.52
N ALA A 373 13.91 10.02 22.58
CA ALA A 373 14.64 10.63 23.70
C ALA A 373 13.70 10.89 24.89
N HIS A 374 13.33 9.83 25.58
CA HIS A 374 12.27 9.76 26.57
C HIS A 374 12.53 10.51 27.87
N PHE A 375 11.42 10.92 28.53
CA PHE A 375 11.38 11.38 29.92
C PHE A 375 10.73 10.28 30.77
N GLY A 376 11.53 9.50 31.49
CA GLY A 376 11.08 8.37 32.28
C GLY A 376 10.39 8.79 33.58
N THR A 377 9.25 8.14 33.92
CA THR A 377 8.48 8.46 35.15
C THR A 377 9.16 8.00 36.43
N ASP A 378 10.10 7.05 36.36
CA ASP A 378 10.92 6.56 37.48
C ASP A 378 12.11 7.49 37.84
N LYS A 379 12.35 8.53 37.02
CA LYS A 379 13.48 9.45 37.16
C LYS A 379 13.01 10.84 37.58
N PRO A 380 13.18 11.24 38.88
CA PRO A 380 12.65 12.51 39.36
C PRO A 380 13.18 13.73 38.62
N ALA A 381 14.46 13.72 38.18
CA ALA A 381 15.03 14.82 37.38
C ALA A 381 14.30 14.94 36.02
N LYS A 382 14.07 13.84 35.33
CA LYS A 382 13.32 13.82 34.03
C LYS A 382 11.90 14.34 34.19
N MET A 383 11.25 14.02 35.31
CA MET A 383 9.90 14.53 35.61
C MET A 383 9.89 16.04 35.85
N LYS A 384 10.90 16.62 36.54
CA LYS A 384 11.07 18.08 36.68
C LYS A 384 11.32 18.75 35.33
N GLN A 385 12.13 18.14 34.48
CA GLN A 385 12.47 18.62 33.15
C GLN A 385 11.22 18.70 32.26
N ILE A 386 10.46 17.61 32.14
CA ILE A 386 9.25 17.58 31.33
C ILE A 386 8.14 18.49 31.89
N ALA A 387 8.03 18.64 33.21
CA ALA A 387 7.10 19.57 33.85
C ALA A 387 7.41 21.03 33.47
N LEU A 388 8.70 21.43 33.46
CA LEU A 388 9.10 22.76 33.02
C LEU A 388 8.83 22.97 31.52
N ILE A 389 9.18 21.99 30.69
CA ILE A 389 8.89 22.01 29.24
C ILE A 389 7.36 22.20 29.01
N ALA A 390 6.55 21.43 29.70
CA ALA A 390 5.09 21.51 29.61
C ALA A 390 4.53 22.85 30.10
N ASN A 391 5.12 23.43 31.15
CA ASN A 391 4.75 24.77 31.62
C ASN A 391 5.04 25.85 30.58
N ILE A 392 6.22 25.86 29.97
CA ILE A 392 6.59 26.77 28.88
C ILE A 392 5.65 26.58 27.69
N PHE A 393 5.41 25.34 27.29
CA PHE A 393 4.48 25.02 26.21
C PHE A 393 3.07 25.61 26.44
N ASN A 394 2.56 25.58 27.70
CA ASN A 394 1.31 26.22 28.06
C ASN A 394 1.31 27.73 27.92
N GLN A 395 2.46 28.37 28.10
CA GLN A 395 2.63 29.83 28.02
C GLN A 395 2.80 30.33 26.58
N GLN A 396 3.02 29.43 25.62
CA GLN A 396 3.33 29.74 24.23
C GLN A 396 2.25 29.23 23.25
N PRO A 397 1.14 29.96 23.04
CA PRO A 397 0.04 29.54 22.15
C PRO A 397 0.49 29.24 20.72
N LYS A 398 1.50 29.96 20.23
CA LYS A 398 2.10 29.75 18.90
C LYS A 398 2.69 28.35 18.80
N LEU A 399 3.47 27.92 19.79
CA LEU A 399 4.11 26.60 19.81
C LEU A 399 3.08 25.47 19.91
N LYS A 400 2.01 25.72 20.67
CA LYS A 400 0.87 24.77 20.71
C LYS A 400 0.23 24.64 19.32
N THR A 401 -0.03 25.73 18.63
CA THR A 401 -0.60 25.71 17.27
C THR A 401 0.31 24.96 16.29
N ILE A 402 1.63 25.15 16.39
CA ILE A 402 2.60 24.42 15.56
C ILE A 402 2.55 22.90 15.87
N TYR A 403 2.55 22.55 17.16
CA TYR A 403 2.47 21.17 17.60
C TYR A 403 1.21 20.48 17.08
N ASP A 404 0.04 21.12 17.20
CA ASP A 404 -1.25 20.58 16.75
C ASP A 404 -1.23 20.36 15.23
N LYS A 405 -0.72 21.34 14.44
CA LYS A 405 -0.59 21.24 12.99
C LYS A 405 0.28 20.08 12.52
N VAL A 406 1.18 19.57 13.35
CA VAL A 406 2.01 18.40 13.06
C VAL A 406 1.37 17.12 13.61
N SER A 407 0.96 17.14 14.88
CA SER A 407 0.47 15.94 15.57
C SER A 407 -0.88 15.44 15.05
N GLU A 408 -1.79 16.34 14.68
CA GLU A 408 -3.13 15.94 14.23
C GLU A 408 -3.11 15.20 12.88
N PRO A 409 -2.44 15.70 11.80
CA PRO A 409 -2.33 14.94 10.56
C PRO A 409 -1.66 13.57 10.75
N ILE A 410 -0.60 13.50 11.55
CA ILE A 410 0.08 12.24 11.85
C ILE A 410 -0.87 11.29 12.58
N THR A 411 -1.71 11.78 13.49
CA THR A 411 -2.71 10.96 14.20
C THR A 411 -3.77 10.41 13.24
N TYR A 412 -4.24 11.22 12.29
CA TYR A 412 -5.17 10.77 11.26
C TYR A 412 -4.57 9.73 10.31
N LEU A 413 -3.29 9.90 9.97
CA LEU A 413 -2.62 8.97 9.07
C LEU A 413 -2.24 7.66 9.77
N MET A 414 -1.64 7.76 10.95
CA MET A 414 -0.90 6.66 11.59
C MET A 414 -1.52 6.14 12.89
N GLY A 415 -2.51 6.85 13.46
CA GLY A 415 -3.17 6.46 14.70
C GLY A 415 -2.71 7.21 15.94
N THR A 416 -3.20 6.75 17.12
CA THR A 416 -3.00 7.41 18.40
C THR A 416 -1.56 7.25 18.91
N PRO A 417 -1.06 8.21 19.72
CA PRO A 417 0.23 8.10 20.38
C PRO A 417 0.36 6.83 21.24
N ASP A 418 1.51 6.18 21.18
CA ASP A 418 1.80 4.97 21.96
C ASP A 418 2.26 5.30 23.41
N ASN A 419 2.88 6.48 23.62
CA ASN A 419 3.30 6.98 24.92
C ASN A 419 2.58 8.29 25.29
N VAL A 420 2.74 8.72 26.54
CA VAL A 420 2.19 10.00 27.00
C VAL A 420 2.83 11.17 26.25
N THR A 421 2.01 12.12 25.82
CA THR A 421 2.44 13.26 25.01
C THR A 421 2.74 14.49 25.83
N LEU A 422 3.49 15.44 25.26
CA LEU A 422 3.71 16.77 25.85
C LEU A 422 2.38 17.48 26.14
N ILE A 423 1.38 17.42 25.28
CA ILE A 423 0.06 18.05 25.50
C ILE A 423 -0.60 17.49 26.77
N GLN A 424 -0.60 16.17 26.95
CA GLN A 424 -1.20 15.56 28.13
C GLN A 424 -0.52 15.99 29.42
N VAL A 425 0.82 16.11 29.42
CA VAL A 425 1.54 16.62 30.59
C VAL A 425 1.24 18.10 30.81
N ALA A 426 1.19 18.90 29.74
CA ALA A 426 0.86 20.33 29.81
C ALA A 426 -0.53 20.58 30.41
N GLU A 427 -1.51 19.74 30.04
CA GLU A 427 -2.85 19.80 30.65
C GLU A 427 -2.82 19.44 32.15
N LEU A 428 -2.03 18.43 32.55
CA LEU A 428 -1.89 18.07 33.96
C LEU A 428 -1.24 19.21 34.76
N VAL A 429 -0.14 19.79 34.27
CA VAL A 429 0.54 20.92 34.90
C VAL A 429 -0.43 22.12 35.05
N LYS A 430 -1.19 22.45 34.01
CA LYS A 430 -2.21 23.49 34.06
C LYS A 430 -3.31 23.19 35.09
N LYS A 431 -3.82 21.96 35.15
CA LYS A 431 -4.84 21.53 36.13
C LYS A 431 -4.34 21.62 37.58
N MET A 432 -3.04 21.43 37.83
CA MET A 432 -2.50 21.54 39.20
C MET A 432 -2.54 22.98 39.70
N ASN A 433 -2.60 23.97 38.83
CA ASN A 433 -2.73 25.40 39.14
C ASN A 433 -1.72 25.88 40.20
N LEU A 434 -0.48 25.45 40.10
CA LEU A 434 0.63 25.80 40.96
C LEU A 434 1.69 26.62 40.20
N PRO A 435 2.30 27.65 40.82
CA PRO A 435 3.50 28.27 40.26
C PRO A 435 4.56 27.19 39.99
N ILE A 436 5.26 27.27 38.87
CA ILE A 436 6.22 26.24 38.45
C ILE A 436 7.34 26.04 39.46
N GLU A 437 7.79 27.13 40.12
CA GLU A 437 8.79 27.12 41.19
C GLU A 437 8.35 26.23 42.36
N LYS A 438 7.10 26.37 42.75
CA LYS A 438 6.48 25.58 43.83
C LYS A 438 6.32 24.11 43.43
N LEU A 439 5.90 23.86 42.21
CA LEU A 439 5.74 22.51 41.68
C LEU A 439 7.06 21.76 41.67
N LEU A 440 8.14 22.34 41.08
CA LEU A 440 9.43 21.68 40.95
C LEU A 440 10.15 21.50 42.28
N SER A 441 9.90 22.36 43.30
CA SER A 441 10.52 22.28 44.62
C SER A 441 9.77 21.33 45.57
N SER A 442 8.57 20.90 45.23
CA SER A 442 7.71 20.05 46.06
C SER A 442 7.77 18.59 45.59
N ASN A 443 8.51 17.74 46.33
CA ASN A 443 8.49 16.29 46.05
C ASN A 443 7.06 15.67 46.10
N LYS A 444 6.19 16.19 46.96
CA LYS A 444 4.80 15.75 47.09
C LYS A 444 4.01 16.07 45.81
N ASP A 445 4.14 17.27 45.28
CA ASP A 445 3.34 17.69 44.11
C ASP A 445 3.93 17.13 42.82
N MET A 446 5.25 17.01 42.71
CA MET A 446 5.90 16.23 41.64
C MET A 446 5.50 14.78 41.65
N GLY A 447 5.39 14.13 42.84
CA GLY A 447 4.86 12.77 42.97
C GLY A 447 3.42 12.62 42.49
N LYS A 448 2.53 13.62 42.77
CA LYS A 448 1.17 13.63 42.22
C LYS A 448 1.15 13.77 40.70
N LEU A 449 1.99 14.65 40.15
CA LEU A 449 2.11 14.82 38.68
C LEU A 449 2.54 13.50 38.03
N THR A 450 3.59 12.87 38.56
CA THR A 450 4.09 11.58 38.07
C THR A 450 3.00 10.49 38.12
N ALA A 451 2.29 10.37 39.24
CA ALA A 451 1.20 9.40 39.39
C ALA A 451 0.06 9.64 38.37
N ASN A 452 -0.26 10.90 38.10
CA ASN A 452 -1.27 11.23 37.10
C ASN A 452 -0.78 10.90 35.66
N ILE A 453 0.47 11.13 35.33
CA ILE A 453 1.11 10.74 34.05
C ILE A 453 1.03 9.20 33.90
N GLU A 454 1.42 8.45 34.93
CA GLU A 454 1.30 6.99 34.90
C GLU A 454 -0.15 6.48 34.79
N ALA A 455 -1.10 7.19 35.40
CA ALA A 455 -2.53 6.85 35.26
C ALA A 455 -3.02 7.03 33.83
N ILE A 456 -2.53 8.04 33.10
CA ILE A 456 -2.80 8.20 31.66
C ILE A 456 -2.17 7.04 30.90
N ALA A 457 -0.87 6.76 31.12
CA ALA A 457 -0.14 5.71 30.42
C ALA A 457 -0.76 4.31 30.62
N LYS A 458 -1.34 4.05 31.79
CA LYS A 458 -2.06 2.79 32.11
C LYS A 458 -3.39 2.64 31.38
N LYS A 459 -4.04 3.74 31.03
CA LYS A 459 -5.36 3.75 30.39
C LYS A 459 -5.29 3.81 28.86
N GLN A 460 -4.23 4.38 28.31
CA GLN A 460 -4.11 4.52 26.85
C GLN A 460 -3.70 3.20 26.20
N THR A 461 -4.16 3.00 24.96
CA THR A 461 -3.74 1.88 24.14
C THR A 461 -2.27 2.05 23.77
N ARG A 462 -1.45 1.06 24.09
CA ARG A 462 0.00 1.10 23.90
C ARG A 462 0.55 -0.28 23.65
N ILE A 463 1.70 -0.35 22.97
CA ILE A 463 2.44 -1.58 22.77
C ILE A 463 3.19 -1.92 24.07
N GLU A 464 2.78 -3.02 24.72
CA GLU A 464 3.46 -3.52 25.92
C GLU A 464 4.56 -4.50 25.54
N LEU A 465 5.82 -4.12 25.76
CA LEU A 465 6.95 -5.02 25.62
C LEU A 465 6.94 -6.04 26.77
N LYS A 466 7.25 -7.31 26.48
CA LYS A 466 7.25 -8.40 27.49
C LYS A 466 8.30 -8.19 28.57
N LYS A 467 9.45 -7.62 28.19
CA LYS A 467 10.48 -7.17 29.14
C LYS A 467 10.89 -5.75 28.79
N THR A 468 10.84 -4.87 29.75
CA THR A 468 11.39 -3.54 29.65
C THR A 468 12.75 -3.52 30.33
N HIS A 469 13.81 -3.38 29.54
CA HIS A 469 15.07 -2.87 30.11
C HIS A 469 14.87 -1.35 30.24
N GLY A 470 14.72 -0.87 31.50
CA GLY A 470 14.51 0.55 31.77
C GLY A 470 13.11 0.93 32.26
N THR A 471 12.74 2.17 32.04
CA THR A 471 11.54 2.81 32.58
C THR A 471 10.26 2.24 31.96
N LYS A 472 9.29 1.88 32.81
CA LYS A 472 8.02 1.29 32.36
C LYS A 472 7.11 2.29 31.64
N TYR A 473 7.05 3.52 32.12
CA TYR A 473 6.22 4.58 31.55
C TYR A 473 7.09 5.78 31.20
N VAL A 474 6.90 6.33 30.04
CA VAL A 474 7.67 7.46 29.52
C VAL A 474 6.74 8.53 28.93
N VAL A 475 7.28 9.74 28.89
CA VAL A 475 6.71 10.87 28.15
C VAL A 475 7.60 11.16 26.97
N ASP A 476 7.03 11.32 25.79
CA ASP A 476 7.70 11.77 24.58
C ASP A 476 7.14 13.12 24.11
N ILE A 477 7.98 13.93 23.51
CA ILE A 477 7.54 15.21 22.97
C ILE A 477 6.56 14.95 21.81
N MET A 478 6.90 14.04 20.90
CA MET A 478 6.06 13.64 19.76
C MET A 478 6.10 12.11 19.62
N PRO A 479 5.33 11.34 20.40
CA PRO A 479 5.43 9.87 20.45
C PRO A 479 5.23 9.18 19.10
N GLN A 480 5.84 8.01 18.93
CA GLN A 480 5.46 7.05 17.90
C GLN A 480 4.00 6.63 18.08
N ARG A 481 3.43 6.00 17.08
CA ARG A 481 2.00 5.65 17.02
C ARG A 481 1.78 4.17 17.34
N TYR A 482 0.70 3.90 18.06
CA TYR A 482 0.25 2.54 18.30
C TYR A 482 -0.17 1.87 16.99
N GLN A 483 0.26 0.63 16.80
CA GLN A 483 -0.09 -0.20 15.65
C GLN A 483 -0.57 -1.57 16.14
N PRO A 484 -1.79 -2.01 15.78
CA PRO A 484 -2.36 -3.27 16.25
C PRO A 484 -1.59 -4.50 15.76
N ASP A 485 -1.01 -4.44 14.57
CA ASP A 485 -0.16 -5.51 14.04
C ASP A 485 1.12 -5.70 14.85
N ALA A 486 1.76 -4.61 15.28
CA ALA A 486 2.95 -4.68 16.13
C ALA A 486 2.64 -5.35 17.48
N GLU A 487 1.51 -5.01 18.10
CA GLU A 487 1.07 -5.66 19.34
C GLU A 487 0.78 -7.15 19.13
N ALA A 488 0.12 -7.52 18.04
CA ALA A 488 -0.16 -8.91 17.69
C ALA A 488 1.12 -9.72 17.48
N LEU A 489 2.10 -9.16 16.77
CA LEU A 489 3.39 -9.83 16.50
C LEU A 489 4.20 -10.05 17.78
N ILE A 490 4.22 -9.08 18.70
CA ILE A 490 4.85 -9.25 20.03
C ILE A 490 4.14 -10.35 20.83
N ALA A 491 2.82 -10.41 20.80
CA ALA A 491 2.05 -11.42 21.51
C ALA A 491 2.36 -12.85 21.04
N THR A 492 2.74 -13.05 19.79
CA THR A 492 3.04 -14.37 19.19
C THR A 492 4.50 -14.82 19.32
N THR A 493 5.37 -14.02 19.95
CA THR A 493 6.82 -14.29 20.03
C THR A 493 7.34 -14.22 21.46
N ASP A 494 8.49 -14.84 21.73
CA ASP A 494 9.31 -14.63 22.92
C ASP A 494 10.78 -14.54 22.51
N GLN A 495 11.32 -13.32 22.53
CA GLN A 495 12.71 -13.06 22.11
C GLN A 495 13.73 -13.47 23.15
N ASP A 496 13.38 -13.33 24.43
CA ASP A 496 14.33 -13.49 25.53
C ASP A 496 14.44 -14.92 26.02
N SER A 497 13.38 -15.72 25.84
CA SER A 497 13.34 -17.12 26.28
C SER A 497 12.50 -17.96 25.30
N PRO A 498 13.03 -18.24 24.09
CA PRO A 498 12.28 -18.92 23.03
C PRO A 498 12.18 -20.44 23.29
N ILE A 499 11.50 -20.84 24.38
CA ILE A 499 11.29 -22.25 24.75
C ILE A 499 9.97 -22.77 24.20
N SER A 500 8.88 -21.99 24.33
CA SER A 500 7.53 -22.40 23.94
C SER A 500 6.92 -21.52 22.85
N LEU A 501 7.54 -20.38 22.59
CA LEU A 501 7.26 -19.46 21.48
C LEU A 501 8.54 -19.17 20.71
N ARG A 502 8.42 -18.87 19.43
CA ARG A 502 9.56 -18.52 18.58
C ARG A 502 10.10 -17.13 18.88
N PRO A 503 11.38 -16.84 18.62
CA PRO A 503 11.99 -15.54 18.89
C PRO A 503 11.54 -14.46 17.91
N CYS A 504 11.17 -14.84 16.66
CA CYS A 504 10.79 -13.91 15.61
C CYS A 504 9.38 -14.19 15.08
N PRO A 505 8.58 -13.15 14.80
CA PRO A 505 7.26 -13.32 14.22
C PRO A 505 7.35 -13.67 12.73
N LYS A 506 6.23 -14.14 12.18
CA LYS A 506 5.99 -14.27 10.74
C LYS A 506 4.89 -13.30 10.33
N GLY A 507 4.94 -12.75 9.12
CA GLY A 507 3.84 -11.93 8.59
C GLY A 507 2.50 -12.68 8.58
N LEU A 508 2.53 -14.00 8.40
CA LEU A 508 1.36 -14.87 8.49
C LEU A 508 0.67 -14.83 9.87
N ASP A 509 1.36 -14.48 10.95
CA ASP A 509 0.74 -14.36 12.28
C ASP A 509 -0.27 -13.22 12.27
N TRP A 510 0.14 -12.07 11.70
CA TRP A 510 -0.75 -10.94 11.55
C TRP A 510 -1.93 -11.27 10.63
N MET A 511 -1.69 -11.92 9.49
CA MET A 511 -2.76 -12.34 8.58
C MET A 511 -3.74 -13.30 9.26
N ALA A 512 -3.25 -14.23 10.08
CA ALA A 512 -4.10 -15.13 10.87
C ALA A 512 -4.88 -14.39 11.96
N VAL A 513 -4.27 -13.41 12.61
CA VAL A 513 -4.95 -12.55 13.62
C VAL A 513 -6.06 -11.74 12.97
N MET A 514 -5.86 -11.19 11.78
CA MET A 514 -6.89 -10.50 11.01
C MET A 514 -8.01 -11.44 10.49
N GLY A 515 -7.84 -12.76 10.59
CA GLY A 515 -8.86 -13.73 10.20
C GLY A 515 -8.81 -14.18 8.74
N LEU A 516 -7.66 -14.02 8.04
CA LEU A 516 -7.48 -14.58 6.70
C LEU A 516 -7.34 -16.12 6.80
N PRO A 517 -8.30 -16.92 6.31
CA PRO A 517 -8.38 -18.37 6.61
C PRO A 517 -7.16 -19.16 6.15
N GLY A 518 -6.60 -18.80 5.01
CA GLY A 518 -5.42 -19.45 4.46
C GLY A 518 -4.18 -19.28 5.34
N ALA A 519 -4.05 -18.18 6.10
CA ALA A 519 -2.89 -17.91 6.94
C ALA A 519 -2.80 -18.90 8.10
N GLU A 520 -3.89 -19.11 8.84
CA GLU A 520 -3.92 -20.03 9.97
C GLU A 520 -3.69 -21.49 9.50
N ARG A 521 -4.31 -21.89 8.41
CA ARG A 521 -4.11 -23.21 7.82
C ARG A 521 -2.64 -23.44 7.46
N ILE A 522 -1.98 -22.48 6.83
CA ILE A 522 -0.55 -22.59 6.49
C ILE A 522 0.29 -22.70 7.77
N LEU A 523 0.05 -21.87 8.78
CA LEU A 523 0.78 -21.92 10.05
C LEU A 523 0.62 -23.25 10.77
N MET A 524 -0.61 -23.77 10.87
CA MET A 524 -0.91 -24.97 11.65
C MET A 524 -0.63 -26.27 10.88
N ASP A 525 -1.08 -26.36 9.62
CA ASP A 525 -1.07 -27.60 8.85
C ASP A 525 0.18 -27.76 7.98
N GLU A 526 0.65 -26.69 7.32
CA GLU A 526 1.79 -26.78 6.42
C GLU A 526 3.12 -26.53 7.16
N LEU A 527 3.20 -25.47 7.98
CA LEU A 527 4.41 -25.13 8.73
C LEU A 527 4.55 -25.84 10.07
N LYS A 528 3.48 -26.47 10.56
CA LYS A 528 3.46 -27.22 11.82
C LYS A 528 3.88 -26.39 13.04
N GLU A 529 3.50 -25.10 13.09
CA GLU A 529 3.93 -24.16 14.13
C GLU A 529 3.48 -24.61 15.54
N ALA A 530 2.28 -25.18 15.66
CA ALA A 530 1.78 -25.71 16.94
C ALA A 530 2.59 -26.90 17.47
N GLN A 531 3.23 -27.68 16.58
CA GLN A 531 4.08 -28.80 16.97
C GLN A 531 5.49 -28.35 17.39
N LYS A 532 5.99 -27.27 16.78
CA LYS A 532 7.31 -26.69 17.09
C LYS A 532 7.28 -25.84 18.34
N TRP A 533 6.17 -25.11 18.56
CA TRP A 533 5.99 -24.12 19.61
C TRP A 533 4.67 -24.34 20.31
N LYS A 534 4.71 -25.04 21.46
CA LYS A 534 3.50 -25.52 22.17
C LYS A 534 2.51 -24.42 22.59
N ASP A 535 3.00 -23.20 22.87
CA ASP A 535 2.16 -22.08 23.33
C ASP A 535 1.69 -21.19 22.18
N PHE A 536 2.12 -21.45 20.93
CA PHE A 536 1.76 -20.65 19.78
C PHE A 536 0.24 -20.54 19.51
N PRO A 537 -0.57 -21.62 19.59
CA PRO A 537 -2.03 -21.52 19.41
C PRO A 537 -2.69 -20.62 20.46
N LYS A 538 -2.23 -20.68 21.72
CA LYS A 538 -2.70 -19.82 22.81
C LYS A 538 -2.28 -18.36 22.59
N ALA A 539 -1.05 -18.15 22.13
CA ALA A 539 -0.51 -16.83 21.81
C ALA A 539 -1.29 -16.17 20.65
N LEU A 540 -1.62 -16.92 19.60
CA LEU A 540 -2.43 -16.46 18.48
C LEU A 540 -3.85 -16.05 18.94
N THR A 541 -4.46 -16.87 19.82
CA THR A 541 -5.77 -16.54 20.42
C THR A 541 -5.70 -15.27 21.28
N THR A 542 -4.61 -15.09 22.03
CA THR A 542 -4.38 -13.90 22.84
C THR A 542 -4.20 -12.66 21.98
N ALA A 543 -3.43 -12.77 20.89
CA ALA A 543 -3.25 -11.69 19.93
C ALA A 543 -4.58 -11.24 19.30
N ARG A 544 -5.43 -12.19 18.89
CA ARG A 544 -6.79 -11.88 18.39
C ARG A 544 -7.64 -11.11 19.38
N LYS A 545 -7.60 -11.49 20.66
CA LYS A 545 -8.35 -10.79 21.72
C LYS A 545 -7.86 -9.35 21.91
N LYS A 546 -6.54 -9.13 21.85
CA LYS A 546 -5.93 -7.80 21.99
C LYS A 546 -6.39 -6.83 20.89
N VAL A 547 -6.49 -7.31 19.66
CA VAL A 547 -6.86 -6.47 18.50
C VAL A 547 -8.37 -6.51 18.17
N ALA A 548 -9.16 -7.28 18.91
CA ALA A 548 -10.60 -7.44 18.63
C ALA A 548 -11.40 -6.12 18.63
N ASN A 549 -10.98 -5.17 19.46
CA ASN A 549 -11.61 -3.86 19.61
C ASN A 549 -10.86 -2.74 18.86
N THR A 550 -10.00 -3.08 17.90
CA THR A 550 -9.29 -2.08 17.11
C THR A 550 -10.29 -1.18 16.38
N PRO A 551 -10.19 0.14 16.54
CA PRO A 551 -11.04 1.08 15.80
C PRO A 551 -10.50 1.20 14.37
N TRP A 552 -10.90 0.28 13.50
CA TRP A 552 -10.35 0.14 12.13
C TRP A 552 -10.47 1.40 11.29
N GLU A 553 -11.49 2.21 11.51
CA GLU A 553 -11.74 3.43 10.77
C GLU A 553 -11.13 4.69 11.42
N ALA A 554 -10.39 4.54 12.53
CA ALA A 554 -9.87 5.67 13.29
C ALA A 554 -8.72 6.40 12.57
N CYS A 555 -7.92 5.70 11.77
CA CYS A 555 -6.83 6.29 10.99
C CYS A 555 -6.63 5.56 9.66
N VAL A 556 -5.85 6.17 8.75
CA VAL A 556 -5.59 5.60 7.42
C VAL A 556 -4.86 4.27 7.52
N ALA A 557 -3.84 4.15 8.38
CA ALA A 557 -3.09 2.90 8.55
C ALA A 557 -3.98 1.73 9.02
N ASN A 558 -4.87 1.97 9.99
CA ASN A 558 -5.83 0.95 10.43
C ASN A 558 -6.81 0.59 9.32
N GLN A 559 -7.34 1.58 8.60
CA GLN A 559 -8.28 1.35 7.51
C GLN A 559 -7.64 0.61 6.34
N TRP A 560 -6.35 0.85 6.06
CA TRP A 560 -5.59 0.07 5.09
C TRP A 560 -5.54 -1.40 5.49
N MET A 561 -5.16 -1.73 6.73
CA MET A 561 -5.17 -3.10 7.25
C MET A 561 -6.58 -3.73 7.22
N TYR A 562 -7.61 -2.96 7.54
CA TYR A 562 -9.01 -3.40 7.45
C TYR A 562 -9.45 -3.70 6.01
N THR A 563 -8.91 -2.98 5.02
CA THR A 563 -9.11 -3.26 3.60
C THR A 563 -8.49 -4.62 3.23
N LEU A 564 -7.28 -4.90 3.73
CA LEU A 564 -6.62 -6.20 3.49
C LEU A 564 -7.40 -7.38 4.09
N GLN A 565 -8.08 -7.19 5.22
CA GLN A 565 -8.92 -8.22 5.83
C GLN A 565 -10.00 -8.73 4.87
N SER A 566 -10.54 -7.86 4.00
CA SER A 566 -11.57 -8.26 3.02
C SER A 566 -11.07 -9.20 1.93
N LEU A 567 -9.75 -9.34 1.74
CA LEU A 567 -9.17 -10.35 0.85
C LEU A 567 -9.39 -11.79 1.35
N GLY A 568 -9.74 -11.96 2.63
CA GLY A 568 -10.12 -13.24 3.22
C GLY A 568 -11.57 -13.67 2.95
N ASP A 569 -12.36 -12.89 2.19
CA ASP A 569 -13.75 -13.26 1.89
C ASP A 569 -13.82 -14.54 1.02
N THR A 570 -14.61 -15.50 1.48
CA THR A 570 -14.83 -16.81 0.83
C THR A 570 -16.30 -17.03 0.51
N ALA A 571 -17.07 -15.96 0.32
CA ALA A 571 -18.49 -16.03 0.04
C ALA A 571 -18.81 -16.88 -1.21
N GLN A 572 -19.87 -17.69 -1.17
CA GLN A 572 -20.30 -18.52 -2.29
C GLN A 572 -20.77 -17.72 -3.52
N SER A 573 -21.01 -16.42 -3.35
CA SER A 573 -21.32 -15.48 -4.43
C SER A 573 -20.12 -15.14 -5.32
N LEU A 574 -18.89 -15.40 -4.84
CA LEU A 574 -17.68 -15.18 -5.62
C LEU A 574 -17.56 -16.22 -6.77
N PRO A 575 -16.86 -15.89 -7.86
CA PRO A 575 -16.52 -16.85 -8.89
C PRO A 575 -15.86 -18.08 -8.32
N TYR A 576 -16.12 -19.25 -8.89
CA TYR A 576 -15.71 -20.52 -8.33
C TYR A 576 -14.20 -20.64 -8.09
N PHE A 577 -13.37 -20.12 -8.98
CA PHE A 577 -11.91 -20.12 -8.82
C PHE A 577 -11.44 -19.30 -7.60
N MET A 578 -12.18 -18.27 -7.23
CA MET A 578 -11.87 -17.44 -6.05
C MET A 578 -12.20 -18.13 -4.71
N GLN A 579 -12.97 -19.22 -4.76
CA GLN A 579 -13.27 -20.04 -3.57
C GLN A 579 -12.22 -21.12 -3.31
N THR A 580 -11.18 -21.24 -4.15
CA THR A 580 -10.15 -22.27 -4.04
C THR A 580 -9.07 -21.91 -3.02
N PRO A 581 -8.42 -22.92 -2.39
CA PRO A 581 -7.26 -22.69 -1.52
C PRO A 581 -6.09 -21.97 -2.23
N GLN A 582 -5.92 -22.17 -3.54
CA GLN A 582 -4.91 -21.48 -4.33
C GLN A 582 -5.18 -20.00 -4.43
N TRP A 583 -6.44 -19.59 -4.61
CA TRP A 583 -6.82 -18.18 -4.60
C TRP A 583 -6.62 -17.54 -3.22
N GLN A 584 -6.92 -18.29 -2.15
CA GLN A 584 -6.61 -17.83 -0.79
C GLN A 584 -5.11 -17.57 -0.60
N LYS A 585 -4.24 -18.44 -1.13
CA LYS A 585 -2.77 -18.22 -1.13
C LYS A 585 -2.38 -16.98 -1.95
N LYS A 586 -3.00 -16.77 -3.11
CA LYS A 586 -2.80 -15.53 -3.89
C LYS A 586 -3.18 -14.30 -3.06
N ASN A 587 -4.35 -14.28 -2.46
CA ASN A 587 -4.81 -13.18 -1.64
C ASN A 587 -3.94 -12.95 -0.39
N LEU A 588 -3.39 -14.00 0.20
CA LEU A 588 -2.41 -13.88 1.28
C LEU A 588 -1.12 -13.20 0.81
N ASN A 589 -0.61 -13.55 -0.37
CA ASN A 589 0.55 -12.86 -0.93
C ASN A 589 0.26 -11.37 -1.17
N THR A 590 -0.91 -11.06 -1.72
CA THR A 590 -1.38 -9.67 -1.90
C THR A 590 -1.43 -8.92 -0.56
N ALA A 591 -2.05 -9.53 0.46
CA ALA A 591 -2.18 -8.92 1.79
C ALA A 591 -0.83 -8.72 2.47
N LEU A 592 0.08 -9.72 2.41
CA LEU A 592 1.43 -9.64 2.98
C LEU A 592 2.28 -8.56 2.29
N ALA A 593 2.23 -8.50 0.96
CA ALA A 593 2.97 -7.48 0.19
C ALA A 593 2.49 -6.06 0.53
N SER A 594 1.18 -5.84 0.49
CA SER A 594 0.62 -4.52 0.78
C SER A 594 0.78 -4.11 2.25
N TRP A 595 0.69 -5.06 3.19
CA TRP A 595 1.03 -4.78 4.59
C TRP A 595 2.51 -4.42 4.76
N ALA A 596 3.43 -5.07 4.04
CA ALA A 596 4.85 -4.74 4.07
C ALA A 596 5.11 -3.32 3.51
N GLU A 597 4.39 -2.92 2.46
CA GLU A 597 4.42 -1.55 1.93
C GLU A 597 3.95 -0.54 2.97
N LEU A 598 2.83 -0.79 3.65
CA LEU A 598 2.36 0.07 4.75
C LEU A 598 3.43 0.20 5.85
N LYS A 599 4.07 -0.90 6.26
CA LYS A 599 5.14 -0.86 7.28
C LYS A 599 6.37 -0.10 6.81
N HIS A 600 6.71 -0.21 5.54
CA HIS A 600 7.78 0.55 4.92
C HIS A 600 7.47 2.05 4.90
N ASP A 601 6.27 2.45 4.52
CA ASP A 601 5.86 3.85 4.45
C ASP A 601 5.71 4.48 5.85
N ALA A 602 5.20 3.71 6.80
CA ALA A 602 4.98 4.13 8.19
C ALA A 602 6.25 4.09 9.06
N ILE A 603 7.43 3.86 8.49
CA ILE A 603 8.66 3.49 9.22
C ILE A 603 9.13 4.52 10.26
N LEU A 604 8.80 5.80 10.07
CA LEU A 604 9.10 6.85 11.03
C LEU A 604 8.11 6.86 12.21
N TYR A 605 6.84 6.66 11.94
CA TYR A 605 5.77 6.87 12.90
C TYR A 605 5.33 5.59 13.62
N ALA A 606 5.44 4.44 12.97
CA ALA A 606 5.05 3.18 13.57
C ALA A 606 6.11 2.68 14.55
N LYS A 607 5.70 2.37 15.79
CA LYS A 607 6.59 1.76 16.77
C LYS A 607 6.99 0.37 16.29
N GLN A 608 8.28 0.16 16.12
CA GLN A 608 8.83 -1.10 15.66
C GLN A 608 9.09 -2.03 16.85
N PRO A 609 8.50 -3.24 16.84
CA PRO A 609 8.71 -4.20 17.92
C PRO A 609 10.09 -4.88 17.87
N MET A 610 10.74 -4.82 16.69
CA MET A 610 12.03 -5.49 16.44
C MET A 610 12.81 -4.75 15.35
N VAL A 611 14.15 -4.85 15.39
CA VAL A 611 15.04 -4.33 14.35
C VAL A 611 15.67 -5.52 13.59
N ALA A 612 15.42 -5.63 12.28
CA ALA A 612 16.12 -6.51 11.37
C ALA A 612 16.32 -5.84 10.00
N GLU A 613 17.51 -5.95 9.42
CA GLU A 613 17.84 -5.36 8.11
C GLU A 613 17.79 -6.41 6.99
N CYS A 614 17.20 -6.05 5.84
CA CYS A 614 17.41 -6.74 4.54
C CYS A 614 17.25 -5.77 3.36
N GLY A 615 18.01 -5.98 2.31
CA GLY A 615 18.12 -5.10 1.14
C GLY A 615 17.46 -5.62 -0.16
N SER A 616 17.49 -4.84 -1.17
CA SER A 616 16.69 -4.47 -2.36
C SER A 616 16.83 -5.26 -3.66
N GLY A 617 15.87 -5.12 -4.61
CA GLY A 617 16.00 -4.62 -5.99
C GLY A 617 15.37 -5.34 -7.19
N GLY A 618 14.68 -4.64 -8.06
CA GLY A 618 14.67 -4.58 -9.51
C GLY A 618 13.71 -5.40 -10.38
N PRO A 619 13.53 -5.11 -11.69
CA PRO A 619 12.32 -4.63 -12.39
C PRO A 619 11.62 -5.59 -13.39
N GLU A 620 10.64 -5.33 -14.02
CA GLU A 620 9.46 -4.88 -14.80
C GLU A 620 9.17 -5.63 -16.13
N PRO A 621 8.21 -5.32 -17.01
CA PRO A 621 6.78 -5.12 -17.30
C PRO A 621 6.07 -6.16 -18.20
N PRO A 622 5.10 -5.99 -19.11
CA PRO A 622 3.93 -5.27 -19.54
C PRO A 622 2.55 -5.96 -19.40
N VAL A 623 1.54 -5.55 -20.01
CA VAL A 623 0.20 -5.07 -19.82
C VAL A 623 -0.94 -5.81 -20.53
N VAL A 624 -2.20 -5.76 -20.01
CA VAL A 624 -3.36 -6.35 -20.68
C VAL A 624 -4.73 -5.98 -20.09
N LYS A 625 -5.79 -5.83 -20.88
CA LYS A 625 -7.15 -5.39 -20.51
C LYS A 625 -8.04 -6.46 -19.82
N GLY A 626 -8.99 -6.00 -18.99
CA GLY A 626 -9.93 -6.29 -18.43
C GLY A 626 -11.03 -6.83 -17.62
N TYR A 627 -10.79 -7.42 -16.54
CA TYR A 627 -11.79 -7.64 -15.52
C TYR A 627 -11.30 -7.08 -14.20
N VAL A 628 -12.21 -6.43 -13.44
CA VAL A 628 -11.94 -6.07 -12.05
C VAL A 628 -12.17 -7.33 -11.21
N GLU A 629 -11.29 -7.58 -10.26
CA GLU A 629 -11.45 -8.66 -9.29
C GLU A 629 -12.79 -8.47 -8.55
N PRO A 630 -13.74 -9.42 -8.61
CA PRO A 630 -15.10 -9.22 -8.11
C PRO A 630 -15.18 -9.40 -6.58
N ASN A 631 -14.33 -8.70 -5.83
CA ASN A 631 -14.38 -8.62 -4.37
C ASN A 631 -15.05 -7.30 -3.96
N VAL A 632 -16.39 -7.26 -3.98
CA VAL A 632 -17.16 -6.05 -3.70
C VAL A 632 -16.80 -5.44 -2.35
N LYS A 633 -16.63 -6.27 -1.30
CA LYS A 633 -16.25 -5.80 0.03
C LYS A 633 -14.88 -5.14 0.06
N PHE A 634 -13.94 -5.62 -0.76
CA PHE A 634 -12.63 -4.97 -0.90
C PHE A 634 -12.81 -3.59 -1.53
N TRP A 635 -13.53 -3.48 -2.64
CA TRP A 635 -13.69 -2.22 -3.37
C TRP A 635 -14.44 -1.16 -2.57
N GLU A 636 -15.46 -1.54 -1.79
CA GLU A 636 -16.13 -0.63 -0.85
C GLU A 636 -15.16 -0.05 0.19
N LYS A 637 -14.30 -0.90 0.77
CA LYS A 637 -13.28 -0.45 1.74
C LYS A 637 -12.16 0.35 1.08
N ALA A 638 -11.79 0.03 -0.14
CA ALA A 638 -10.79 0.74 -0.92
C ALA A 638 -11.24 2.18 -1.23
N ILE A 639 -12.51 2.37 -1.61
CA ILE A 639 -13.12 3.70 -1.79
C ILE A 639 -13.10 4.48 -0.47
N ALA A 640 -13.51 3.85 0.63
CA ALA A 640 -13.49 4.49 1.94
C ALA A 640 -12.08 4.89 2.37
N LEU A 641 -11.08 4.06 2.08
CA LEU A 641 -9.67 4.30 2.38
C LEU A 641 -9.12 5.54 1.66
N VAL A 642 -9.28 5.60 0.33
CA VAL A 642 -8.78 6.74 -0.45
C VAL A 642 -9.53 8.03 -0.15
N THR A 643 -10.84 7.95 0.12
CA THR A 643 -11.67 9.09 0.53
C THR A 643 -11.23 9.65 1.89
N ARG A 644 -10.84 8.77 2.82
CA ARG A 644 -10.30 9.21 4.11
C ARG A 644 -8.98 9.94 3.95
N MET A 645 -8.09 9.46 3.08
CA MET A 645 -6.82 10.13 2.78
C MET A 645 -7.06 11.55 2.25
N ASP A 646 -7.94 11.72 1.27
CA ASP A 646 -8.31 13.02 0.70
C ASP A 646 -8.89 13.96 1.77
N LYS A 647 -9.74 13.45 2.66
CA LYS A 647 -10.30 14.23 3.77
C LYS A 647 -9.22 14.77 4.71
N VAL A 648 -8.21 13.97 5.04
CA VAL A 648 -7.06 14.41 5.86
C VAL A 648 -6.36 15.57 5.19
N LEU A 649 -5.98 15.41 3.93
CA LEU A 649 -5.25 16.42 3.18
C LEU A 649 -6.04 17.73 3.07
N THR A 650 -7.35 17.64 2.81
CA THR A 650 -8.24 18.82 2.72
C THR A 650 -8.41 19.49 4.08
N THR A 651 -8.66 18.71 5.14
CA THR A 651 -8.89 19.24 6.49
C THR A 651 -7.71 20.06 7.01
N TYR A 652 -6.49 19.62 6.73
CA TYR A 652 -5.26 20.27 7.20
C TYR A 652 -4.62 21.20 6.16
N ASN A 653 -5.31 21.44 5.03
CA ASN A 653 -4.80 22.27 3.92
C ASN A 653 -3.43 21.78 3.40
N LEU A 654 -3.27 20.46 3.30
CA LEU A 654 -2.07 19.79 2.84
C LEU A 654 -2.22 19.22 1.43
N GLN A 655 -3.42 19.35 0.83
CA GLN A 655 -3.70 18.83 -0.49
C GLN A 655 -2.97 19.62 -1.58
N THR A 656 -2.30 18.90 -2.48
CA THR A 656 -1.72 19.48 -3.70
C THR A 656 -2.61 19.14 -4.90
N GLU A 657 -2.54 19.93 -5.98
CA GLU A 657 -3.26 19.64 -7.23
C GLU A 657 -2.91 18.25 -7.78
N LYS A 658 -1.66 17.84 -7.59
CA LYS A 658 -1.16 16.52 -7.95
C LYS A 658 -1.82 15.42 -7.12
N ALA A 659 -1.86 15.55 -5.80
CA ALA A 659 -2.50 14.59 -4.91
C ALA A 659 -4.00 14.47 -5.20
N LYS A 660 -4.68 15.60 -5.49
CA LYS A 660 -6.08 15.63 -5.87
C LYS A 660 -6.34 14.90 -7.19
N ALA A 661 -5.53 15.13 -8.22
CA ALA A 661 -5.66 14.45 -9.50
C ALA A 661 -5.48 12.92 -9.36
N VAL A 662 -4.54 12.49 -8.51
CA VAL A 662 -4.32 11.07 -8.22
C VAL A 662 -5.51 10.48 -7.44
N TYR A 663 -6.03 11.18 -6.44
CA TYR A 663 -7.20 10.77 -5.69
C TYR A 663 -8.40 10.48 -6.61
N GLU A 664 -8.76 11.41 -7.50
CA GLU A 664 -9.87 11.23 -8.42
C GLU A 664 -9.69 9.99 -9.31
N ARG A 665 -8.47 9.73 -9.78
CA ARG A 665 -8.17 8.55 -10.60
C ARG A 665 -8.25 7.23 -9.82
N ILE A 666 -7.72 7.18 -8.62
CA ILE A 666 -7.78 5.98 -7.78
C ILE A 666 -9.23 5.68 -7.39
N LYS A 667 -10.02 6.72 -7.10
CA LYS A 667 -11.44 6.58 -6.79
C LYS A 667 -12.28 6.09 -7.98
N GLU A 668 -12.01 6.60 -9.20
CA GLU A 668 -12.66 6.09 -10.43
C GLU A 668 -12.34 4.62 -10.70
N MET A 669 -11.18 4.14 -10.25
CA MET A 669 -10.72 2.77 -10.46
C MET A 669 -11.38 1.79 -9.48
N ALA A 670 -11.63 2.22 -8.25
CA ALA A 670 -12.29 1.43 -7.21
C ALA A 670 -13.82 1.49 -7.31
#